data_41ca3a2d6ea1984c7fd10b2f4390f1c6
#
_entry.id   41ca3a2d6ea1984c7fd10b2f4390f1c6
#
_cell.length_a   1.000
_cell.length_b   1.000
_cell.length_c   1.000
_cell.angle_alpha   90.00
_cell.angle_beta   90.00
_cell.angle_gamma   90.00
#
_symmetry.space_group_name_H-M   'P 1'
#
loop_
_entity.id
_entity.type
_entity.pdbx_description
1 polymer ?
#
loop_
_entity_poly.entity_id
_entity_poly.type
_entity_poly.pdbx_seq_one_letter_code
_entity_poly.pdbx_strand_id
1 'polypeptide(L)'
;MNRSCIFIPCLALLLAISGCASPKSQGPDAGVAATGNKGAQDQVELLRDPWGVPHVFADTDAGAMYGLGYATAQDRAFQMYYNLRIIQGRLAELVGDVKVGANRQLPEGRNSALRNDIQMRTIGYWQSAQETARQLDPEVRGLLEAYSRGVNDYIGGHPKELLYLFEKYDLKPEPWTPAACIASWWRLGLFFAGDGLREMVPYYEIKDGATKVRQFAARAGAGAAGGMRVRDDASVIQRGDVSDAWVQQVLDYATGHHLMRKVDVPATEAPPGPRFSHAWVIGGKKTTTGSAVLISDPQTPVRNPSLWYEFHLSGKTFNARGLGVAGSPNILIGFTPNIAWGLTALGADQADLFVLKTDPNHPNQYLLDGQWRDMEVRTETLKVKDGEPRTLTFRRTHFGPVVTSIAMGVRRGDEVALKRIPICEPQRDTSRGVLDMMRARDVREFQKALGGWTFPSANCVFGDRQGNIGYKTILSLPIRSSHALLEDRAAHEGWDSANDWQGFLPDELLPQVINPEQGWLVSANHRPIASFYPVSLAISTGSAGDTDRSWRLKERVKGKDKFTPEDVLDIHYDTVASIKRDLVKLGYHLRDVQKYSLEEETLLALKYVESWQAAGSKLEMSIKGTEILNLMPMAFRQNFAAAVTYGGGLSGLCNMLQTLDARIATDPKAALTEEEAEYVNLILRAAWRYGKASYGDDPNQWHERGKKALLETKMPYMSTLDGFGSLDPEKDITFPALRCTDGGTILSQVAQSYTQFVRLDDADKSMSILPIGQSEHPDSPYRLSNYELWGQGQLHPAPLSRKAVEKLAESRTILP
;
A
#
# COMPACT_ATOMS: atom_id res chain seq x y z
N MET A 1 -22.08 56.32 -32.35
CA MET A 1 -23.52 56.64 -32.01
C MET A 1 -23.91 55.80 -30.80
N ASN A 2 -24.31 56.55 -29.74
CA ASN A 2 -24.99 56.14 -28.49
C ASN A 2 -24.39 54.95 -27.67
N ARG A 3 -23.68 55.17 -26.59
CA ARG A 3 -23.97 55.76 -25.22
C ARG A 3 -25.20 55.13 -24.54
N SER A 4 -24.95 54.43 -23.43
CA SER A 4 -25.67 54.64 -22.17
C SER A 4 -24.92 54.04 -21.00
N CYS A 5 -24.50 54.94 -20.09
CA CYS A 5 -24.00 54.69 -18.73
C CYS A 5 -25.17 54.41 -17.79
N ILE A 6 -25.00 53.54 -16.80
CA ILE A 6 -25.81 53.59 -15.57
C ILE A 6 -24.89 53.34 -14.34
N PHE A 7 -25.04 54.23 -13.43
CA PHE A 7 -24.48 54.62 -12.15
C PHE A 7 -24.31 53.52 -11.09
N ILE A 8 -23.22 53.72 -10.32
CA ILE A 8 -22.94 53.17 -8.97
C ILE A 8 -23.38 54.25 -7.94
N PRO A 9 -23.90 53.89 -6.76
CA PRO A 9 -23.72 54.72 -5.59
C PRO A 9 -22.70 54.09 -4.58
N CYS A 10 -21.68 54.87 -4.31
CA CYS A 10 -20.80 54.75 -3.09
C CYS A 10 -21.63 54.96 -1.82
N LEU A 11 -21.38 54.16 -0.82
CA LEU A 11 -21.69 54.50 0.57
C LEU A 11 -20.42 54.42 1.42
N ALA A 12 -19.94 55.52 1.86
CA ALA A 12 -18.83 55.65 2.82
C ALA A 12 -19.32 55.34 4.23
N LEU A 13 -18.53 54.64 5.02
CA LEU A 13 -18.70 54.59 6.47
C LEU A 13 -17.38 54.72 7.20
N LEU A 14 -17.42 55.60 8.16
CA LEU A 14 -16.40 56.21 9.02
C LEU A 14 -15.47 55.21 9.75
N LEU A 15 -14.20 55.63 9.80
CA LEU A 15 -13.18 55.19 10.73
C LEU A 15 -13.53 55.60 12.18
N ALA A 16 -13.46 54.64 13.10
CA ALA A 16 -13.26 54.87 14.52
C ALA A 16 -11.98 54.16 14.96
N ILE A 17 -10.98 54.96 15.34
CA ILE A 17 -9.74 54.54 15.96
C ILE A 17 -10.00 54.26 17.44
N SER A 18 -9.64 53.08 17.95
CA SER A 18 -9.47 52.86 19.39
C SER A 18 -8.40 51.81 19.62
N GLY A 19 -7.39 52.22 20.26
CA GLY A 19 -6.41 51.71 21.20
C GLY A 19 -5.98 50.26 21.18
N CYS A 20 -4.66 50.10 20.98
CA CYS A 20 -3.91 48.90 21.33
C CYS A 20 -4.02 48.57 22.81
N ALA A 21 -4.43 47.28 23.10
CA ALA A 21 -4.07 46.63 24.35
C ALA A 21 -3.80 45.15 24.01
N SER A 22 -2.57 44.71 24.30
CA SER A 22 -2.11 43.33 24.19
C SER A 22 -2.86 42.41 25.16
N PRO A 23 -3.36 41.26 24.79
CA PRO A 23 -3.82 40.28 25.76
C PRO A 23 -2.67 39.43 26.27
N LYS A 24 -2.54 39.36 27.57
CA LYS A 24 -1.72 38.42 28.33
C LYS A 24 -2.18 36.97 28.05
N SER A 25 -1.19 36.08 27.96
CA SER A 25 -1.36 34.63 27.99
C SER A 25 -2.19 34.21 29.20
N GLN A 26 -3.34 33.56 28.94
CA GLN A 26 -4.03 32.76 29.93
C GLN A 26 -3.84 31.28 29.59
N GLY A 27 -3.41 30.52 30.60
CA GLY A 27 -3.27 29.08 30.56
C GLY A 27 -4.61 28.33 30.44
N PRO A 28 -4.58 27.03 30.21
CA PRO A 28 -5.78 26.24 29.96
C PRO A 28 -6.51 25.94 31.27
N ASP A 29 -7.68 26.52 31.41
CA ASP A 29 -8.60 26.09 32.43
C ASP A 29 -10.05 26.08 31.93
N ALA A 30 -10.74 25.11 32.47
CA ALA A 30 -12.19 24.94 32.52
C ALA A 30 -12.80 23.95 31.55
N GLY A 31 -13.14 22.84 32.18
CA GLY A 31 -14.03 21.81 31.67
C GLY A 31 -15.36 22.38 31.18
N VAL A 32 -15.70 22.00 29.95
CA VAL A 32 -17.06 22.09 29.46
C VAL A 32 -17.80 20.87 30.05
N ALA A 33 -18.60 21.14 31.06
CA ALA A 33 -19.59 20.16 31.54
C ALA A 33 -20.55 19.88 30.39
N ALA A 34 -20.53 18.64 29.91
CA ALA A 34 -21.51 18.13 28.97
C ALA A 34 -22.88 18.12 29.64
N THR A 35 -23.74 19.10 29.30
CA THR A 35 -25.18 18.99 29.56
C THR A 35 -25.75 17.95 28.63
N GLY A 36 -25.77 16.71 29.10
CA GLY A 36 -26.34 15.59 28.36
C GLY A 36 -27.86 15.78 28.18
N ASN A 37 -28.25 15.95 26.95
CA ASN A 37 -29.61 15.71 26.52
C ASN A 37 -29.78 14.17 26.53
N LYS A 38 -30.50 13.61 27.50
CA LYS A 38 -30.90 12.21 27.56
C LYS A 38 -31.98 11.94 26.51
N GLY A 39 -31.61 12.03 25.22
CA GLY A 39 -32.28 11.33 24.14
C GLY A 39 -32.04 9.82 24.29
N ALA A 40 -32.97 8.99 23.83
CA ALA A 40 -32.87 7.54 23.89
C ALA A 40 -31.43 7.08 23.64
N GLN A 41 -30.85 6.41 24.65
CA GLN A 41 -29.46 5.97 24.61
C GLN A 41 -29.35 4.95 23.49
N ASP A 42 -28.47 5.22 22.50
CA ASP A 42 -28.22 4.35 21.35
C ASP A 42 -27.77 2.98 21.88
N GLN A 43 -28.52 1.92 21.61
CA GLN A 43 -28.15 0.61 22.08
C GLN A 43 -27.05 0.05 21.19
N VAL A 44 -25.83 0.00 21.71
CA VAL A 44 -24.67 -0.55 21.00
C VAL A 44 -24.37 -1.95 21.51
N GLU A 45 -24.36 -2.90 20.61
CA GLU A 45 -24.17 -4.31 20.89
C GLU A 45 -22.92 -4.83 20.21
N LEU A 46 -22.02 -5.42 20.99
CA LEU A 46 -20.78 -6.05 20.53
C LEU A 46 -20.89 -7.56 20.69
N LEU A 47 -20.85 -8.29 19.58
CA LEU A 47 -20.74 -9.74 19.54
C LEU A 47 -19.34 -10.13 19.07
N ARG A 48 -18.84 -11.28 19.53
CA ARG A 48 -17.60 -11.87 19.03
C ARG A 48 -17.82 -13.29 18.58
N ASP A 49 -17.28 -13.62 17.43
CA ASP A 49 -17.24 -14.96 16.88
C ASP A 49 -16.04 -15.78 17.43
N PRO A 50 -15.90 -17.08 17.13
CA PRO A 50 -14.81 -17.94 17.63
C PRO A 50 -13.41 -17.47 17.22
N TRP A 51 -13.30 -16.65 16.19
CA TRP A 51 -12.04 -16.09 15.71
C TRP A 51 -11.74 -14.72 16.32
N GLY A 52 -12.63 -14.22 17.16
CA GLY A 52 -12.49 -12.94 17.86
C GLY A 52 -12.90 -11.73 17.04
N VAL A 53 -13.47 -11.91 15.84
CA VAL A 53 -13.91 -10.78 15.02
C VAL A 53 -15.05 -10.06 15.76
N PRO A 54 -14.92 -8.72 15.99
CA PRO A 54 -15.99 -7.95 16.59
C PRO A 54 -17.07 -7.65 15.55
N HIS A 55 -18.30 -7.93 15.92
CA HIS A 55 -19.50 -7.56 15.19
C HIS A 55 -20.26 -6.51 16.01
N VAL A 56 -20.31 -5.28 15.51
CA VAL A 56 -20.98 -4.17 16.19
C VAL A 56 -22.31 -3.90 15.52
N PHE A 57 -23.39 -3.97 16.30
CA PHE A 57 -24.74 -3.60 15.89
C PHE A 57 -25.21 -2.39 16.68
N ALA A 58 -25.66 -1.35 16.00
CA ALA A 58 -26.15 -0.14 16.62
C ALA A 58 -27.30 0.50 15.80
N ASP A 59 -28.16 1.27 16.46
CA ASP A 59 -29.26 1.96 15.81
C ASP A 59 -28.80 3.16 14.99
N THR A 60 -27.58 3.67 15.25
CA THR A 60 -26.98 4.79 14.56
C THR A 60 -25.59 4.45 13.99
N ASP A 61 -25.14 5.20 13.00
CA ASP A 61 -23.78 5.06 12.46
C ASP A 61 -22.73 5.47 13.51
N ALA A 62 -23.04 6.48 14.31
CA ALA A 62 -22.18 6.91 15.42
C ALA A 62 -22.03 5.84 16.51
N GLY A 63 -23.13 5.15 16.85
CA GLY A 63 -23.08 4.01 17.77
C GLY A 63 -22.22 2.86 17.23
N ALA A 64 -22.32 2.56 15.93
CA ALA A 64 -21.49 1.54 15.30
C ALA A 64 -20.00 1.91 15.37
N MET A 65 -19.65 3.18 15.13
CA MET A 65 -18.27 3.65 15.25
C MET A 65 -17.77 3.66 16.70
N TYR A 66 -18.62 4.02 17.66
CA TYR A 66 -18.31 3.92 19.08
C TYR A 66 -17.96 2.49 19.49
N GLY A 67 -18.82 1.53 19.11
CA GLY A 67 -18.59 0.13 19.42
C GLY A 67 -17.33 -0.43 18.78
N LEU A 68 -16.98 0.02 17.55
CA LEU A 68 -15.71 -0.36 16.93
C LEU A 68 -14.52 0.20 17.70
N GLY A 69 -14.57 1.47 18.12
CA GLY A 69 -13.50 2.09 18.92
C GLY A 69 -13.25 1.33 20.21
N TYR A 70 -14.34 0.98 20.92
CA TYR A 70 -14.30 0.18 22.14
C TYR A 70 -13.65 -1.20 21.91
N ALA A 71 -14.13 -1.94 20.90
CA ALA A 71 -13.62 -3.28 20.58
C ALA A 71 -12.15 -3.24 20.11
N THR A 72 -11.78 -2.23 19.33
CA THR A 72 -10.38 -2.08 18.85
C THR A 72 -9.44 -1.79 20.03
N ALA A 73 -9.83 -0.95 20.97
CA ALA A 73 -9.03 -0.68 22.17
C ALA A 73 -8.92 -1.92 23.05
N GLN A 74 -9.99 -2.71 23.20
CA GLN A 74 -9.97 -3.97 23.93
C GLN A 74 -8.93 -4.95 23.36
N ASP A 75 -8.81 -5.02 22.04
CA ASP A 75 -7.92 -5.99 21.40
C ASP A 75 -6.51 -5.45 21.13
N ARG A 76 -6.32 -4.14 20.90
CA ARG A 76 -5.15 -3.57 20.27
C ARG A 76 -4.67 -2.24 20.85
N ALA A 77 -5.03 -1.89 22.05
CA ALA A 77 -4.71 -0.60 22.65
C ALA A 77 -3.22 -0.26 22.60
N PHE A 78 -2.34 -1.19 22.99
CA PHE A 78 -0.90 -0.91 22.98
C PHE A 78 -0.38 -0.71 21.56
N GLN A 79 -0.77 -1.56 20.61
CA GLN A 79 -0.40 -1.39 19.19
C GLN A 79 -0.84 -0.03 18.65
N MET A 80 -2.06 0.43 18.99
CA MET A 80 -2.58 1.74 18.59
C MET A 80 -1.70 2.87 19.12
N TYR A 81 -1.44 2.92 20.41
CA TYR A 81 -0.64 3.96 21.05
C TYR A 81 0.84 3.90 20.63
N TYR A 82 1.40 2.71 20.46
CA TYR A 82 2.75 2.53 19.97
C TYR A 82 2.92 3.08 18.55
N ASN A 83 2.01 2.74 17.64
CA ASN A 83 2.01 3.27 16.27
C ASN A 83 1.77 4.79 16.23
N LEU A 84 0.94 5.31 17.12
CA LEU A 84 0.73 6.76 17.25
C LEU A 84 2.02 7.47 17.69
N ARG A 85 2.80 6.91 18.63
CA ARG A 85 4.10 7.45 19.03
C ARG A 85 5.08 7.51 17.86
N ILE A 86 5.08 6.51 16.99
CA ILE A 86 5.93 6.50 15.78
C ILE A 86 5.61 7.69 14.89
N ILE A 87 4.34 7.87 14.52
CA ILE A 87 3.96 8.95 13.59
C ILE A 87 4.00 10.35 14.22
N GLN A 88 3.85 10.44 15.54
CA GLN A 88 4.08 11.67 16.29
C GLN A 88 5.56 12.06 16.39
N GLY A 89 6.49 11.15 16.01
CA GLY A 89 7.91 11.35 16.24
C GLY A 89 8.25 11.38 17.75
N ARG A 90 7.72 10.42 18.51
CA ARG A 90 7.88 10.27 19.97
C ARG A 90 8.27 8.85 20.37
N LEU A 91 8.83 8.09 19.44
CA LEU A 91 9.21 6.71 19.68
C LEU A 91 10.41 6.60 20.63
N ALA A 92 11.42 7.48 20.48
CA ALA A 92 12.60 7.50 21.35
C ALA A 92 12.25 7.90 22.80
N GLU A 93 11.15 8.62 23.01
CA GLU A 93 10.60 8.89 24.34
C GLU A 93 10.17 7.59 25.06
N LEU A 94 9.74 6.58 24.27
CA LEU A 94 9.23 5.31 24.78
C LEU A 94 10.34 4.25 24.93
N VAL A 95 11.18 4.07 23.91
CA VAL A 95 12.14 2.94 23.82
C VAL A 95 13.59 3.38 23.92
N GLY A 96 13.90 4.66 24.08
CA GLY A 96 15.27 5.19 23.96
C GLY A 96 15.73 5.27 22.49
N ASP A 97 16.99 5.68 22.27
CA ASP A 97 17.57 5.70 20.92
C ASP A 97 18.08 4.32 20.51
N VAL A 98 17.18 3.33 20.52
CA VAL A 98 17.52 1.97 20.13
C VAL A 98 17.66 1.85 18.61
N LYS A 99 18.58 0.99 18.17
CA LYS A 99 18.72 0.66 16.75
C LYS A 99 17.48 -0.08 16.27
N VAL A 100 16.97 0.36 15.14
CA VAL A 100 15.78 -0.19 14.49
C VAL A 100 16.24 -1.18 13.44
N GLY A 101 15.72 -2.39 13.52
CA GLY A 101 15.72 -3.47 12.52
C GLY A 101 16.92 -3.65 11.60
N ALA A 102 17.23 -4.87 11.29
CA ALA A 102 18.28 -5.25 10.35
C ALA A 102 17.92 -4.96 8.89
N ASN A 103 17.58 -3.73 8.53
CA ASN A 103 17.63 -3.36 7.12
C ASN A 103 19.09 -3.18 6.73
N ARG A 104 19.70 -4.27 6.24
CA ARG A 104 21.12 -4.37 5.86
C ARG A 104 21.55 -3.38 4.75
N GLN A 105 20.62 -2.55 4.24
CA GLN A 105 20.86 -1.63 3.13
C GLN A 105 21.17 -0.20 3.58
N LEU A 106 20.99 0.14 4.86
CA LEU A 106 21.32 1.47 5.36
C LEU A 106 22.59 1.44 6.21
N PRO A 107 23.50 2.43 6.06
CA PRO A 107 24.72 2.53 6.86
C PRO A 107 24.42 2.50 8.36
N GLU A 108 25.34 1.93 9.15
CA GLU A 108 25.26 1.92 10.62
C GLU A 108 24.95 3.31 11.17
N GLY A 109 24.00 3.38 12.11
CA GLY A 109 23.57 4.62 12.76
C GLY A 109 22.47 5.40 12.02
N ARG A 110 21.98 4.94 10.86
CA ARG A 110 20.87 5.59 10.14
C ARG A 110 19.48 5.07 10.49
N ASN A 111 19.37 3.99 11.27
CA ASN A 111 18.10 3.41 11.68
C ASN A 111 18.02 3.36 13.20
N SER A 112 17.56 4.45 13.80
CA SER A 112 17.27 4.49 15.22
C SER A 112 15.89 5.10 15.48
N ALA A 113 15.37 4.88 16.69
CA ALA A 113 14.12 5.45 17.12
C ALA A 113 14.15 6.99 17.08
N LEU A 114 15.25 7.61 17.52
CA LEU A 114 15.44 9.05 17.47
C LEU A 114 15.46 9.58 16.01
N ARG A 115 16.10 8.84 15.10
CA ARG A 115 16.09 9.26 13.69
C ARG A 115 14.71 9.16 13.05
N ASN A 116 13.93 8.13 13.38
CA ASN A 116 12.52 8.08 13.00
C ASN A 116 11.77 9.31 13.53
N ASP A 117 11.98 9.67 14.80
CA ASP A 117 11.31 10.81 15.41
C ASP A 117 11.68 12.12 14.71
N ILE A 118 12.95 12.31 14.39
CA ILE A 118 13.42 13.47 13.61
C ILE A 118 12.71 13.48 12.24
N GLN A 119 12.66 12.35 11.54
CA GLN A 119 12.01 12.27 10.23
C GLN A 119 10.51 12.58 10.31
N MET A 120 9.76 11.97 11.23
CA MET A 120 8.32 12.19 11.37
C MET A 120 7.99 13.64 11.72
N ARG A 121 8.77 14.27 12.62
CA ARG A 121 8.58 15.67 12.99
C ARG A 121 9.04 16.64 11.90
N THR A 122 10.11 16.33 11.17
CA THR A 122 10.54 17.12 10.01
C THR A 122 9.46 17.15 8.95
N ILE A 123 8.86 16.02 8.61
CA ILE A 123 7.78 15.94 7.63
C ILE A 123 6.48 16.56 8.20
N GLY A 124 6.22 16.43 9.50
CA GLY A 124 5.08 17.09 10.16
C GLY A 124 3.76 16.33 10.03
N TYR A 125 3.79 14.99 9.99
CA TYR A 125 2.57 14.18 9.84
C TYR A 125 1.54 14.42 10.92
N TRP A 126 1.97 14.52 12.19
CA TRP A 126 1.05 14.73 13.30
C TRP A 126 0.36 16.08 13.23
N GLN A 127 1.10 17.15 12.94
CA GLN A 127 0.56 18.49 12.78
C GLN A 127 -0.44 18.56 11.62
N SER A 128 -0.10 17.93 10.50
CA SER A 128 -1.00 17.85 9.35
C SER A 128 -2.26 17.03 9.65
N ALA A 129 -2.16 15.93 10.41
CA ALA A 129 -3.32 15.16 10.85
C ALA A 129 -4.26 15.96 11.77
N GLN A 130 -3.69 16.79 12.66
CA GLN A 130 -4.47 17.71 13.50
C GLN A 130 -5.18 18.79 12.65
N GLU A 131 -4.51 19.32 11.62
CA GLU A 131 -5.11 20.28 10.70
C GLU A 131 -6.24 19.65 9.86
N THR A 132 -6.00 18.47 9.32
CA THR A 132 -7.04 17.70 8.59
C THR A 132 -8.25 17.47 9.51
N ALA A 133 -8.04 17.06 10.76
CA ALA A 133 -9.14 16.84 11.70
C ALA A 133 -10.00 18.10 11.94
N ARG A 134 -9.41 19.29 11.89
CA ARG A 134 -10.16 20.56 11.98
C ARG A 134 -10.98 20.88 10.74
N GLN A 135 -10.56 20.36 9.58
CA GLN A 135 -11.19 20.63 8.27
C GLN A 135 -12.15 19.53 7.79
N LEU A 136 -12.30 18.45 8.56
CA LEU A 136 -13.21 17.35 8.23
C LEU A 136 -14.66 17.84 8.01
N ASP A 137 -15.32 17.20 7.06
CA ASP A 137 -16.77 17.22 6.95
C ASP A 137 -17.43 16.93 8.31
N PRO A 138 -18.47 17.67 8.72
CA PRO A 138 -19.09 17.50 10.04
C PRO A 138 -19.59 16.09 10.34
N GLU A 139 -20.14 15.37 9.36
CA GLU A 139 -20.61 14.00 9.52
C GLU A 139 -19.39 13.07 9.80
N VAL A 140 -18.36 13.14 8.96
CA VAL A 140 -17.14 12.34 9.14
C VAL A 140 -16.49 12.63 10.48
N ARG A 141 -16.40 13.92 10.87
CA ARG A 141 -15.86 14.31 12.16
C ARG A 141 -16.63 13.67 13.31
N GLY A 142 -17.97 13.75 13.29
CA GLY A 142 -18.82 13.14 14.32
C GLY A 142 -18.63 11.62 14.43
N LEU A 143 -18.40 10.93 13.33
CA LEU A 143 -18.12 9.49 13.33
C LEU A 143 -16.74 9.17 13.91
N LEU A 144 -15.70 9.94 13.56
CA LEU A 144 -14.36 9.76 14.15
C LEU A 144 -14.32 10.15 15.64
N GLU A 145 -15.12 11.13 16.07
CA GLU A 145 -15.31 11.46 17.49
C GLU A 145 -16.01 10.31 18.24
N ALA A 146 -17.02 9.70 17.64
CA ALA A 146 -17.69 8.52 18.22
C ALA A 146 -16.72 7.34 18.39
N TYR A 147 -15.95 7.00 17.37
CA TYR A 147 -14.87 6.01 17.47
C TYR A 147 -13.89 6.36 18.60
N SER A 148 -13.44 7.61 18.64
CA SER A 148 -12.50 8.08 19.67
C SER A 148 -13.06 7.97 21.09
N ARG A 149 -14.35 8.27 21.27
CA ARG A 149 -15.03 8.05 22.57
C ARG A 149 -15.01 6.57 22.97
N GLY A 150 -15.34 5.66 22.04
CA GLY A 150 -15.29 4.21 22.33
C GLY A 150 -13.91 3.75 22.78
N VAL A 151 -12.85 4.22 22.13
CA VAL A 151 -11.45 3.95 22.55
C VAL A 151 -11.21 4.47 23.96
N ASN A 152 -11.56 5.72 24.23
CA ASN A 152 -11.30 6.37 25.51
C ASN A 152 -12.09 5.76 26.66
N ASP A 153 -13.34 5.38 26.43
CA ASP A 153 -14.19 4.75 27.42
C ASP A 153 -13.67 3.36 27.80
N TYR A 154 -13.19 2.57 26.83
CA TYR A 154 -12.53 1.30 27.15
C TYR A 154 -11.28 1.52 28.00
N ILE A 155 -10.36 2.38 27.57
CA ILE A 155 -9.10 2.68 28.27
C ILE A 155 -9.35 3.18 29.69
N GLY A 156 -10.30 4.12 29.86
CA GLY A 156 -10.65 4.69 31.17
C GLY A 156 -11.38 3.71 32.10
N GLY A 157 -12.23 2.86 31.54
CA GLY A 157 -13.02 1.88 32.30
C GLY A 157 -12.24 0.60 32.68
N HIS A 158 -11.18 0.26 31.97
CA HIS A 158 -10.48 -1.02 32.11
C HIS A 158 -8.95 -0.89 32.28
N PRO A 159 -8.46 0.00 33.18
CA PRO A 159 -7.02 0.25 33.31
C PRO A 159 -6.22 -1.00 33.75
N LYS A 160 -6.86 -1.97 34.40
CA LYS A 160 -6.24 -3.21 34.85
C LYS A 160 -6.17 -4.29 33.76
N GLU A 161 -6.90 -4.11 32.67
CA GLU A 161 -6.96 -5.02 31.53
C GLU A 161 -6.00 -4.61 30.43
N LEU A 162 -5.35 -3.45 30.58
CA LEU A 162 -4.38 -2.99 29.60
C LEU A 162 -3.15 -3.92 29.57
N LEU A 163 -2.61 -4.11 28.38
CA LEU A 163 -1.44 -4.95 28.17
C LEU A 163 -0.27 -4.52 29.08
N TYR A 164 0.39 -5.47 29.72
CA TYR A 164 1.57 -5.23 30.59
C TYR A 164 2.67 -4.36 29.96
N LEU A 165 2.70 -4.26 28.63
CA LEU A 165 3.65 -3.40 27.92
C LEU A 165 3.42 -1.90 28.19
N PHE A 166 2.20 -1.48 28.56
CA PHE A 166 1.95 -0.11 29.01
C PHE A 166 2.79 0.24 30.24
N GLU A 167 2.82 -0.66 31.21
CA GLU A 167 3.65 -0.51 32.42
C GLU A 167 5.13 -0.67 32.11
N LYS A 168 5.51 -1.73 31.39
CA LYS A 168 6.91 -2.01 31.01
C LYS A 168 7.60 -0.84 30.34
N TYR A 169 6.90 -0.10 29.50
CA TYR A 169 7.43 1.04 28.75
C TYR A 169 7.04 2.39 29.31
N ASP A 170 6.33 2.45 30.47
CA ASP A 170 5.73 3.69 31.02
C ASP A 170 4.91 4.47 29.97
N LEU A 171 4.20 3.74 29.11
CA LEU A 171 3.35 4.35 28.10
C LEU A 171 2.01 4.74 28.70
N LYS A 172 1.82 6.05 28.93
CA LYS A 172 0.56 6.58 29.43
C LYS A 172 -0.38 6.87 28.25
N PRO A 173 -1.57 6.24 28.22
CA PRO A 173 -2.56 6.53 27.19
C PRO A 173 -3.02 8.00 27.28
N GLU A 174 -2.86 8.72 26.18
CA GLU A 174 -3.46 10.06 26.00
C GLU A 174 -4.84 9.89 25.36
N PRO A 175 -5.76 10.86 25.48
CA PRO A 175 -7.06 10.76 24.84
C PRO A 175 -6.93 10.52 23.33
N TRP A 176 -7.59 9.48 22.83
CA TRP A 176 -7.69 9.21 21.39
C TRP A 176 -8.56 10.29 20.75
N THR A 177 -8.22 10.72 19.54
CA THR A 177 -8.86 11.84 18.87
C THR A 177 -9.06 11.55 17.38
N PRO A 178 -9.91 12.29 16.65
CA PRO A 178 -9.99 12.20 15.19
C PRO A 178 -8.64 12.36 14.48
N ALA A 179 -7.76 13.22 14.98
CA ALA A 179 -6.40 13.35 14.46
C ALA A 179 -5.58 12.06 14.62
N ALA A 180 -5.77 11.32 15.72
CA ALA A 180 -5.14 10.03 15.92
C ALA A 180 -5.67 8.96 14.94
N CYS A 181 -6.98 8.99 14.61
CA CYS A 181 -7.57 8.12 13.58
C CYS A 181 -6.95 8.38 12.20
N ILE A 182 -6.83 9.65 11.81
CA ILE A 182 -6.22 10.08 10.55
C ILE A 182 -4.74 9.69 10.51
N ALA A 183 -3.99 9.96 11.57
CA ALA A 183 -2.58 9.62 11.66
C ALA A 183 -2.34 8.10 11.56
N SER A 184 -3.18 7.29 12.18
CA SER A 184 -3.13 5.82 12.08
C SER A 184 -3.35 5.34 10.64
N TRP A 185 -4.28 5.95 9.92
CA TRP A 185 -4.51 5.69 8.50
C TRP A 185 -3.31 6.10 7.64
N TRP A 186 -2.76 7.28 7.87
CA TRP A 186 -1.59 7.76 7.13
C TRP A 186 -0.33 6.95 7.40
N ARG A 187 -0.22 6.37 8.61
CA ARG A 187 0.84 5.42 8.95
C ARG A 187 0.86 4.22 7.99
N LEU A 188 -0.31 3.72 7.64
CA LEU A 188 -0.45 2.69 6.60
C LEU A 188 0.01 3.22 5.24
N GLY A 189 -0.39 4.43 4.89
CA GLY A 189 0.00 5.07 3.63
C GLY A 189 1.51 5.24 3.47
N LEU A 190 2.25 5.49 4.56
CA LEU A 190 3.71 5.53 4.54
C LEU A 190 4.35 4.21 4.09
N PHE A 191 3.69 3.10 4.38
CA PHE A 191 4.14 1.79 3.94
C PHE A 191 3.88 1.55 2.44
N PHE A 192 2.77 2.07 1.90
CA PHE A 192 2.34 1.81 0.53
C PHE A 192 2.71 2.89 -0.49
N ALA A 193 3.06 4.12 -0.06
CA ALA A 193 3.45 5.21 -0.94
C ALA A 193 4.97 5.41 -0.98
N GLY A 194 5.49 5.96 -2.07
CA GLY A 194 6.84 6.47 -2.16
C GLY A 194 7.08 7.60 -1.14
N ASP A 195 8.32 7.83 -0.71
CA ASP A 195 8.65 8.89 0.24
C ASP A 195 9.04 10.23 -0.41
N GLY A 196 9.31 10.25 -1.72
CA GLY A 196 9.76 11.43 -2.47
C GLY A 196 11.15 11.94 -2.06
N LEU A 197 11.85 11.28 -1.13
CA LEU A 197 13.10 11.79 -0.55
C LEU A 197 14.36 11.50 -1.37
N ARG A 198 14.23 10.94 -2.59
CA ARG A 198 15.36 10.47 -3.41
C ARG A 198 15.58 11.24 -4.70
N GLU A 199 14.74 12.21 -5.02
CA GLU A 199 14.72 12.95 -6.30
C GLU A 199 15.94 13.87 -6.52
N MET A 200 16.72 14.14 -5.47
CA MET A 200 17.92 14.97 -5.58
C MET A 200 19.02 14.32 -6.44
N VAL A 201 19.12 13.01 -6.46
CA VAL A 201 20.15 12.31 -7.24
C VAL A 201 19.95 12.54 -8.74
N PRO A 202 18.78 12.24 -9.35
CA PRO A 202 18.52 12.53 -10.75
C PRO A 202 18.54 14.04 -11.04
N TYR A 203 18.12 14.89 -10.12
CA TYR A 203 18.23 16.35 -10.29
C TYR A 203 19.66 16.80 -10.60
N TYR A 204 20.64 16.37 -9.79
CA TYR A 204 22.03 16.75 -10.02
C TYR A 204 22.63 16.08 -11.27
N GLU A 205 22.25 14.83 -11.56
CA GLU A 205 22.70 14.16 -12.79
C GLU A 205 22.29 14.95 -14.04
N ILE A 206 21.09 15.54 -14.05
CA ILE A 206 20.61 16.39 -15.14
C ILE A 206 21.38 17.71 -15.16
N LYS A 207 21.50 18.40 -14.02
CA LYS A 207 22.16 19.71 -13.91
C LYS A 207 23.64 19.66 -14.27
N ASP A 208 24.35 18.59 -13.90
CA ASP A 208 25.77 18.40 -14.21
C ASP A 208 26.01 17.99 -15.67
N GLY A 209 24.96 17.88 -16.49
CA GLY A 209 25.06 17.46 -17.88
C GLY A 209 25.57 16.02 -18.02
N ALA A 210 25.39 15.20 -17.00
CA ALA A 210 25.91 13.84 -16.96
C ALA A 210 25.43 13.06 -18.19
N THR A 211 26.37 12.65 -19.03
CA THR A 211 26.16 11.84 -20.23
C THR A 211 25.40 10.54 -19.94
N LYS A 212 25.38 10.11 -18.69
CA LYS A 212 24.62 8.95 -18.22
C LYS A 212 23.12 9.10 -18.35
N VAL A 213 22.54 10.29 -18.11
CA VAL A 213 21.09 10.51 -18.29
C VAL A 213 20.75 10.47 -19.78
N ARG A 214 21.59 11.07 -20.65
CA ARG A 214 21.41 10.95 -22.10
C ARG A 214 21.61 9.53 -22.59
N GLN A 215 22.58 8.79 -22.06
CA GLN A 215 22.74 7.36 -22.34
C GLN A 215 21.61 6.52 -21.80
N PHE A 216 21.06 6.85 -20.62
CA PHE A 216 19.91 6.17 -20.05
C PHE A 216 18.64 6.49 -20.84
N ALA A 217 18.38 7.75 -21.14
CA ALA A 217 17.28 8.18 -22.01
C ALA A 217 17.44 7.68 -23.46
N ALA A 218 18.66 7.69 -24.01
CA ALA A 218 18.96 7.14 -25.33
C ALA A 218 18.88 5.60 -25.34
N ARG A 219 19.28 4.92 -24.26
CA ARG A 219 19.09 3.47 -24.11
C ARG A 219 17.64 3.10 -23.85
N ALA A 220 16.90 3.89 -23.06
CA ALA A 220 15.45 3.76 -22.94
C ALA A 220 14.74 4.10 -24.28
N GLY A 221 15.21 5.12 -25.00
CA GLY A 221 14.73 5.49 -26.33
C GLY A 221 15.17 4.51 -27.43
N ALA A 222 16.40 3.97 -27.36
CA ALA A 222 16.87 2.92 -28.26
C ALA A 222 16.21 1.57 -27.99
N GLY A 223 15.89 1.27 -26.72
CA GLY A 223 15.02 0.16 -26.35
C GLY A 223 13.60 0.35 -26.87
N ALA A 224 13.07 1.59 -26.86
CA ALA A 224 11.78 1.91 -27.47
C ALA A 224 11.80 1.84 -29.00
N ALA A 225 12.92 2.16 -29.64
CA ALA A 225 13.08 2.00 -31.08
C ALA A 225 13.42 0.56 -31.50
N GLY A 226 13.95 -0.25 -30.58
CA GLY A 226 14.34 -1.65 -30.81
C GLY A 226 13.40 -2.70 -30.27
N GLY A 227 12.22 -2.35 -29.73
CA GLY A 227 11.16 -3.33 -29.50
C GLY A 227 10.84 -3.82 -28.11
N MET A 228 11.06 -3.08 -27.03
CA MET A 228 10.35 -3.44 -25.79
C MET A 228 8.90 -2.98 -25.87
N ARG A 229 8.09 -3.70 -26.62
CA ARG A 229 6.64 -3.58 -26.54
C ARG A 229 6.19 -4.33 -25.30
N VAL A 230 5.96 -3.60 -24.19
CA VAL A 230 5.10 -4.15 -23.14
C VAL A 230 3.80 -4.59 -23.82
N ARG A 231 3.45 -5.84 -23.70
CA ARG A 231 2.24 -6.36 -24.30
C ARG A 231 1.03 -5.64 -23.68
N ASP A 232 0.12 -5.14 -24.51
CA ASP A 232 -1.07 -4.44 -24.02
C ASP A 232 -1.95 -5.37 -23.19
N ASP A 233 -1.97 -6.69 -23.48
CA ASP A 233 -2.68 -7.71 -22.71
C ASP A 233 -2.09 -8.00 -21.32
N ALA A 234 -0.91 -7.43 -21.01
CA ALA A 234 -0.29 -7.44 -19.69
C ALA A 234 -0.89 -6.42 -18.70
N SER A 235 -1.82 -5.59 -19.13
CA SER A 235 -2.46 -4.55 -18.31
C SER A 235 -3.80 -5.01 -17.75
N VAL A 236 -4.31 -4.32 -16.70
CA VAL A 236 -5.67 -4.57 -16.17
C VAL A 236 -6.73 -4.10 -17.15
N ILE A 237 -6.58 -2.86 -17.66
CA ILE A 237 -7.46 -2.25 -18.67
C ILE A 237 -6.76 -2.31 -20.03
N GLN A 238 -7.45 -2.87 -21.02
CA GLN A 238 -7.00 -2.92 -22.39
C GLN A 238 -7.76 -1.90 -23.26
N ARG A 239 -7.26 -1.62 -24.47
CA ARG A 239 -7.88 -0.61 -25.34
C ARG A 239 -9.34 -0.90 -25.65
N GLY A 240 -9.73 -2.18 -25.82
CA GLY A 240 -11.12 -2.60 -26.08
C GLY A 240 -12.06 -2.48 -24.89
N ASP A 241 -11.54 -2.29 -23.66
CA ASP A 241 -12.35 -2.20 -22.45
C ASP A 241 -12.97 -0.81 -22.23
N VAL A 242 -12.49 0.21 -22.94
CA VAL A 242 -12.90 1.62 -22.79
C VAL A 242 -13.40 2.21 -24.10
N SER A 243 -14.32 3.19 -24.02
CA SER A 243 -14.88 3.83 -25.19
C SER A 243 -13.88 4.80 -25.85
N ASP A 244 -14.03 4.97 -27.18
CA ASP A 244 -13.26 5.97 -27.93
C ASP A 244 -13.47 7.38 -27.39
N ALA A 245 -14.70 7.71 -26.96
CA ALA A 245 -15.03 9.00 -26.39
C ALA A 245 -14.23 9.29 -25.11
N TRP A 246 -14.10 8.32 -24.22
CA TRP A 246 -13.30 8.49 -23.00
C TRP A 246 -11.81 8.64 -23.33
N VAL A 247 -11.29 7.85 -24.26
CA VAL A 247 -9.90 7.96 -24.70
C VAL A 247 -9.64 9.35 -25.29
N GLN A 248 -10.55 9.87 -26.12
CA GLN A 248 -10.42 11.20 -26.70
C GLN A 248 -10.45 12.29 -25.62
N GLN A 249 -11.33 12.17 -24.63
CA GLN A 249 -11.40 13.10 -23.50
C GLN A 249 -10.08 13.15 -22.71
N VAL A 250 -9.47 12.00 -22.46
CA VAL A 250 -8.15 11.92 -21.79
C VAL A 250 -7.06 12.55 -22.64
N LEU A 251 -7.07 12.27 -23.95
CA LEU A 251 -6.10 12.83 -24.91
C LEU A 251 -6.21 14.36 -25.00
N ASP A 252 -7.43 14.90 -25.09
CA ASP A 252 -7.67 16.34 -25.17
C ASP A 252 -7.20 17.04 -23.89
N TYR A 253 -7.53 16.47 -22.74
CA TYR A 253 -7.08 16.97 -21.44
C TYR A 253 -5.54 16.91 -21.31
N ALA A 254 -4.94 15.77 -21.61
CA ALA A 254 -3.50 15.59 -21.52
C ALA A 254 -2.73 16.52 -22.48
N THR A 255 -3.27 16.75 -23.68
CA THR A 255 -2.69 17.69 -24.64
C THR A 255 -2.80 19.13 -24.15
N GLY A 256 -3.99 19.55 -23.69
CA GLY A 256 -4.23 20.90 -23.19
C GLY A 256 -3.42 21.27 -21.95
N HIS A 257 -3.05 20.27 -21.13
CA HIS A 257 -2.26 20.46 -19.92
C HIS A 257 -0.80 19.98 -20.04
N HIS A 258 -0.34 19.65 -21.24
CA HIS A 258 1.02 19.18 -21.53
C HIS A 258 1.43 17.91 -20.74
N LEU A 259 0.46 17.03 -20.43
CA LEU A 259 0.65 15.82 -19.66
C LEU A 259 1.01 14.60 -20.50
N MET A 260 1.23 14.80 -21.81
CA MET A 260 1.57 13.71 -22.73
C MET A 260 2.88 13.07 -22.27
N ARG A 261 2.81 11.78 -22.02
CA ARG A 261 3.96 10.96 -21.59
C ARG A 261 5.12 11.10 -22.55
N LYS A 262 6.24 11.66 -22.07
CA LYS A 262 7.41 11.93 -22.93
C LYS A 262 8.25 10.68 -23.17
N VAL A 263 8.41 9.83 -22.19
CA VAL A 263 9.19 8.57 -22.27
C VAL A 263 8.74 7.58 -21.19
N ASP A 264 8.63 6.29 -21.53
CA ASP A 264 8.57 5.19 -20.56
C ASP A 264 9.98 4.95 -19.99
N VAL A 265 10.36 5.69 -18.97
CA VAL A 265 11.59 5.40 -18.23
C VAL A 265 11.28 4.37 -17.15
N PRO A 266 11.90 3.18 -17.19
CA PRO A 266 11.73 2.21 -16.11
C PRO A 266 12.14 2.82 -14.78
N ALA A 267 11.37 2.60 -13.72
CA ALA A 267 11.77 3.02 -12.39
C ALA A 267 13.12 2.40 -12.02
N THR A 268 14.12 3.23 -11.78
CA THR A 268 15.48 2.78 -11.45
C THR A 268 15.55 2.22 -10.04
N GLU A 269 14.56 2.52 -9.19
CA GLU A 269 14.48 2.01 -7.83
C GLU A 269 13.04 1.68 -7.46
N ALA A 270 12.78 0.43 -7.14
CA ALA A 270 11.57 0.06 -6.43
C ALA A 270 11.63 0.64 -5.00
N PRO A 271 10.52 1.15 -4.45
CA PRO A 271 10.49 1.57 -3.05
C PRO A 271 10.93 0.43 -2.13
N PRO A 272 11.52 0.74 -0.97
CA PRO A 272 12.05 -0.27 -0.07
C PRO A 272 10.93 -1.16 0.47
N GLY A 273 11.07 -2.46 0.28
CA GLY A 273 10.22 -3.51 0.83
C GLY A 273 9.32 -4.20 -0.20
N PRO A 274 9.04 -5.49 0.03
CA PRO A 274 8.13 -6.25 -0.82
C PRO A 274 6.69 -5.78 -0.60
N ARG A 275 6.05 -5.33 -1.67
CA ARG A 275 4.64 -4.91 -1.71
C ARG A 275 3.93 -5.83 -2.67
N PHE A 276 3.36 -6.89 -2.14
CA PHE A 276 2.60 -7.83 -2.92
C PHE A 276 1.15 -7.78 -2.49
N SER A 277 0.26 -7.96 -3.42
CA SER A 277 -1.18 -8.14 -3.20
C SER A 277 -1.77 -8.71 -4.46
N HIS A 278 -2.88 -9.40 -4.37
CA HIS A 278 -3.74 -9.61 -5.50
C HIS A 278 -5.19 -9.41 -5.09
N ALA A 279 -5.97 -8.90 -6.03
CA ALA A 279 -7.40 -8.78 -5.92
C ALA A 279 -8.00 -9.05 -7.30
N TRP A 280 -9.05 -9.85 -7.36
CA TRP A 280 -9.68 -10.21 -8.62
C TRP A 280 -11.15 -10.54 -8.44
N VAL A 281 -11.91 -10.35 -9.50
CA VAL A 281 -13.36 -10.50 -9.49
C VAL A 281 -13.83 -11.16 -10.78
N ILE A 282 -14.79 -12.08 -10.65
CA ILE A 282 -15.51 -12.69 -11.74
C ILE A 282 -16.93 -12.14 -11.76
N GLY A 283 -17.34 -11.59 -12.89
CA GLY A 283 -18.68 -11.00 -13.08
C GLY A 283 -19.75 -12.05 -13.30
N GLY A 284 -21.00 -11.68 -13.05
CA GLY A 284 -22.18 -12.56 -13.13
C GLY A 284 -22.35 -13.27 -14.48
N LYS A 285 -21.88 -12.66 -15.57
CA LYS A 285 -21.86 -13.32 -16.88
C LYS A 285 -21.03 -14.59 -16.90
N LYS A 286 -20.00 -14.68 -16.05
CA LYS A 286 -19.08 -15.83 -15.96
C LYS A 286 -19.24 -16.66 -14.69
N THR A 287 -20.10 -16.27 -13.75
CA THR A 287 -20.42 -17.10 -12.58
C THR A 287 -21.64 -17.97 -12.81
N THR A 288 -21.74 -19.09 -12.13
CA THR A 288 -22.94 -19.94 -12.14
C THR A 288 -24.08 -19.37 -11.33
N THR A 289 -23.80 -18.43 -10.43
CA THR A 289 -24.77 -17.77 -9.54
C THR A 289 -25.42 -16.53 -10.18
N GLY A 290 -24.80 -15.97 -11.22
CA GLY A 290 -25.24 -14.70 -11.83
C GLY A 290 -24.80 -13.46 -11.05
N SER A 291 -24.24 -13.59 -9.86
CA SER A 291 -23.68 -12.50 -9.03
C SER A 291 -22.16 -12.48 -9.12
N ALA A 292 -21.52 -11.38 -8.76
CA ALA A 292 -20.07 -11.32 -8.72
C ALA A 292 -19.48 -12.14 -7.56
N VAL A 293 -18.29 -12.71 -7.80
CA VAL A 293 -17.47 -13.37 -6.77
C VAL A 293 -16.11 -12.69 -6.75
N LEU A 294 -15.64 -12.29 -5.57
CA LEU A 294 -14.41 -11.52 -5.40
C LEU A 294 -13.47 -12.18 -4.39
N ILE A 295 -12.18 -12.18 -4.69
CA ILE A 295 -11.10 -12.45 -3.73
C ILE A 295 -10.17 -11.25 -3.63
N SER A 296 -9.73 -10.96 -2.41
CA SER A 296 -8.67 -9.98 -2.14
C SER A 296 -7.73 -10.52 -1.07
N ASP A 297 -6.43 -10.39 -1.35
CA ASP A 297 -5.34 -10.90 -0.53
C ASP A 297 -4.17 -9.91 -0.53
N PRO A 298 -4.09 -9.00 0.47
CA PRO A 298 -2.91 -8.20 0.68
C PRO A 298 -1.78 -9.07 1.24
N GLN A 299 -0.62 -9.00 0.59
CA GLN A 299 0.58 -9.73 1.01
C GLN A 299 1.58 -8.75 1.60
N THR A 300 1.57 -8.67 2.92
CA THR A 300 2.45 -7.80 3.71
C THR A 300 3.25 -8.66 4.70
N PRO A 301 4.26 -8.09 5.36
CA PRO A 301 4.91 -8.80 6.45
C PRO A 301 3.90 -9.27 7.50
N VAL A 302 3.86 -10.58 7.73
CA VAL A 302 3.00 -11.17 8.77
C VAL A 302 3.63 -10.89 10.13
N ARG A 303 2.83 -10.40 11.07
CA ARG A 303 3.28 -9.87 12.36
C ARG A 303 2.41 -10.37 13.49
N ASN A 304 2.95 -10.31 14.72
CA ASN A 304 2.30 -10.69 15.96
C ASN A 304 2.26 -9.48 16.93
N PRO A 305 1.12 -8.83 17.14
CA PRO A 305 -0.17 -9.01 16.47
C PRO A 305 -0.12 -8.62 14.98
N SER A 306 -1.14 -9.00 14.21
CA SER A 306 -1.27 -8.63 12.80
C SER A 306 -1.24 -7.11 12.60
N LEU A 307 -0.73 -6.67 11.43
CA LEU A 307 -0.89 -5.29 10.98
C LEU A 307 -2.37 -4.91 10.88
N TRP A 308 -3.16 -5.86 10.42
CA TRP A 308 -4.56 -5.71 10.10
C TRP A 308 -5.45 -6.02 11.30
N TYR A 309 -6.66 -5.46 11.24
CA TYR A 309 -7.74 -5.74 12.17
C TYR A 309 -9.03 -5.96 11.40
N GLU A 310 -9.64 -7.14 11.54
CA GLU A 310 -10.91 -7.46 10.89
C GLU A 310 -12.07 -7.08 11.79
N PHE A 311 -13.13 -6.51 11.22
CA PHE A 311 -14.33 -6.10 11.95
C PHE A 311 -15.57 -6.05 11.08
N HIS A 312 -16.74 -6.09 11.71
CA HIS A 312 -18.04 -5.94 11.10
C HIS A 312 -18.84 -4.86 11.83
N LEU A 313 -19.40 -3.93 11.04
CA LEU A 313 -20.20 -2.81 11.49
C LEU A 313 -21.59 -2.83 10.87
N SER A 314 -22.63 -2.75 11.68
CA SER A 314 -24.01 -2.56 11.27
C SER A 314 -24.58 -1.34 11.98
N GLY A 315 -24.64 -0.22 11.27
CA GLY A 315 -25.24 1.04 11.68
C GLY A 315 -26.57 1.28 10.97
N LYS A 316 -27.01 2.53 11.01
CA LYS A 316 -28.26 2.94 10.37
C LYS A 316 -28.18 2.95 8.83
N THR A 317 -27.05 3.40 8.27
CA THR A 317 -26.91 3.64 6.83
C THR A 317 -25.96 2.67 6.14
N PHE A 318 -25.23 1.86 6.88
CA PHE A 318 -24.31 0.86 6.35
C PHE A 318 -24.36 -0.45 7.14
N ASN A 319 -24.01 -1.53 6.44
CA ASN A 319 -23.71 -2.83 7.02
C ASN A 319 -22.49 -3.35 6.24
N ALA A 320 -21.31 -3.30 6.85
CA ALA A 320 -20.06 -3.57 6.19
C ALA A 320 -19.10 -4.39 7.06
N ARG A 321 -18.46 -5.39 6.46
CA ARG A 321 -17.42 -6.20 7.08
C ARG A 321 -16.14 -6.10 6.26
N GLY A 322 -15.01 -6.15 6.93
CA GLY A 322 -13.71 -6.19 6.24
C GLY A 322 -12.55 -5.88 7.17
N LEU A 323 -11.55 -5.34 6.57
CA LEU A 323 -10.21 -5.14 7.07
C LEU A 323 -9.89 -3.66 7.19
N GLY A 324 -9.35 -3.25 8.33
CA GLY A 324 -8.76 -1.94 8.57
C GLY A 324 -7.45 -2.03 9.34
N VAL A 325 -7.03 -0.91 9.89
CA VAL A 325 -5.88 -0.83 10.81
C VAL A 325 -6.35 -0.42 12.20
N ALA A 326 -5.75 -1.00 13.23
CA ALA A 326 -6.06 -0.61 14.60
C ALA A 326 -5.77 0.89 14.80
N GLY A 327 -6.78 1.61 15.30
CA GLY A 327 -6.72 3.05 15.52
C GLY A 327 -7.42 3.91 14.46
N SER A 328 -7.98 3.33 13.39
CA SER A 328 -8.80 4.01 12.40
C SER A 328 -10.04 3.18 12.05
N PRO A 329 -11.26 3.78 11.92
CA PRO A 329 -12.45 3.03 11.53
C PRO A 329 -12.58 2.77 10.02
N ASN A 330 -11.62 3.20 9.22
CA ASN A 330 -11.69 3.08 7.77
C ASN A 330 -11.53 1.62 7.32
N ILE A 331 -12.48 1.10 6.54
CA ILE A 331 -12.38 -0.21 5.89
C ILE A 331 -11.54 -0.09 4.60
N LEU A 332 -10.41 -0.79 4.58
CA LEU A 332 -9.52 -0.85 3.43
C LEU A 332 -10.05 -1.81 2.35
N ILE A 333 -10.33 -3.02 2.74
CA ILE A 333 -10.82 -4.13 1.90
C ILE A 333 -12.06 -4.65 2.60
N GLY A 334 -13.16 -4.86 1.88
CA GLY A 334 -14.37 -5.28 2.54
C GLY A 334 -15.54 -5.57 1.60
N PHE A 335 -16.69 -5.76 2.22
CA PHE A 335 -17.94 -6.01 1.51
C PHE A 335 -19.15 -5.58 2.35
N THR A 336 -20.23 -5.34 1.65
CA THR A 336 -21.59 -5.08 2.15
C THR A 336 -22.53 -6.13 1.56
N PRO A 337 -23.82 -6.13 1.86
CA PRO A 337 -24.77 -7.01 1.17
C PRO A 337 -24.85 -6.80 -0.35
N ASN A 338 -24.36 -5.67 -0.84
CA ASN A 338 -24.52 -5.25 -2.24
C ASN A 338 -23.21 -5.23 -3.03
N ILE A 339 -22.10 -4.86 -2.39
CA ILE A 339 -20.80 -4.58 -3.03
C ILE A 339 -19.70 -5.33 -2.30
N ALA A 340 -18.72 -5.83 -3.07
CA ALA A 340 -17.44 -6.29 -2.55
C ALA A 340 -16.30 -5.54 -3.24
N TRP A 341 -15.23 -5.24 -2.50
CA TRP A 341 -14.04 -4.59 -3.04
C TRP A 341 -12.76 -5.17 -2.50
N GLY A 342 -11.72 -5.14 -3.33
CA GLY A 342 -10.38 -5.56 -3.01
C GLY A 342 -9.36 -4.57 -3.54
N LEU A 343 -8.26 -4.38 -2.82
CA LEU A 343 -7.22 -3.43 -3.16
C LEU A 343 -5.88 -4.10 -3.42
N THR A 344 -5.11 -3.49 -4.34
CA THR A 344 -3.67 -3.75 -4.46
C THR A 344 -2.89 -2.44 -4.48
N ALA A 345 -1.67 -2.43 -3.94
CA ALA A 345 -0.84 -1.24 -3.97
C ALA A 345 -0.57 -0.80 -5.42
N LEU A 346 -0.79 0.48 -5.71
CA LEU A 346 -0.46 1.10 -7.00
C LEU A 346 0.97 1.62 -6.99
N GLY A 347 1.39 2.28 -5.90
CA GLY A 347 2.73 2.86 -5.79
C GLY A 347 2.93 4.06 -6.70
N ALA A 348 1.87 4.82 -6.99
CA ALA A 348 1.97 6.07 -7.71
C ALA A 348 2.68 7.14 -6.87
N ASP A 349 3.40 8.01 -7.53
CA ASP A 349 4.12 9.09 -6.87
C ASP A 349 3.19 10.27 -6.57
N GLN A 350 3.09 10.60 -5.29
CA GLN A 350 2.27 11.68 -4.74
C GLN A 350 3.13 12.66 -3.93
N ALA A 351 4.41 12.78 -4.27
CA ALA A 351 5.37 13.63 -3.57
C ALA A 351 6.42 14.18 -4.53
N ASP A 352 6.88 15.41 -4.31
CA ASP A 352 7.97 16.06 -5.06
C ASP A 352 8.87 16.87 -4.13
N LEU A 353 10.17 16.90 -4.42
CA LEU A 353 11.14 17.80 -3.79
C LEU A 353 11.27 19.10 -4.58
N PHE A 354 11.38 20.21 -3.84
CA PHE A 354 11.61 21.53 -4.39
C PHE A 354 12.93 22.09 -3.85
N VAL A 355 13.90 22.32 -4.73
CA VAL A 355 15.18 22.94 -4.37
C VAL A 355 14.95 24.42 -4.10
N LEU A 356 15.34 24.89 -2.91
CA LEU A 356 15.13 26.25 -2.47
C LEU A 356 16.38 27.11 -2.76
N LYS A 357 16.19 28.37 -3.16
CA LYS A 357 17.23 29.41 -3.06
C LYS A 357 17.08 30.10 -1.73
N THR A 358 18.10 29.99 -0.88
CA THR A 358 18.16 30.59 0.45
C THR A 358 19.35 31.53 0.57
N ASP A 359 19.29 32.46 1.52
CA ASP A 359 20.43 33.37 1.87
C ASP A 359 20.98 32.91 3.24
N PRO A 360 22.28 32.60 3.34
CA PRO A 360 22.90 32.28 4.62
C PRO A 360 22.75 33.35 5.72
N ASN A 361 22.59 34.61 5.33
CA ASN A 361 22.36 35.71 6.27
C ASN A 361 20.88 35.76 6.73
N HIS A 362 19.96 35.15 5.99
CA HIS A 362 18.53 35.08 6.28
C HIS A 362 18.05 33.65 6.16
N PRO A 363 18.50 32.71 7.04
CA PRO A 363 18.31 31.26 6.90
C PRO A 363 16.85 30.80 6.99
N ASN A 364 15.94 31.68 7.39
CA ASN A 364 14.50 31.41 7.48
C ASN A 364 13.70 32.07 6.36
N GLN A 365 14.38 32.44 5.25
CA GLN A 365 13.74 32.97 4.05
C GLN A 365 14.11 32.13 2.82
N TYR A 366 13.25 32.12 1.84
CA TYR A 366 13.49 31.51 0.52
C TYR A 366 12.98 32.43 -0.60
N LEU A 367 13.65 32.34 -1.75
CA LEU A 367 13.28 33.12 -2.93
C LEU A 367 12.15 32.41 -3.70
N LEU A 368 11.09 33.17 -4.07
CA LEU A 368 10.04 32.73 -4.97
C LEU A 368 9.63 33.90 -5.88
N ASP A 369 9.72 33.70 -7.22
CA ASP A 369 9.37 34.70 -8.23
C ASP A 369 10.07 36.05 -8.01
N GLY A 370 11.34 35.99 -7.66
CA GLY A 370 12.16 37.17 -7.37
C GLY A 370 11.90 37.85 -6.02
N GLN A 371 11.04 37.29 -5.17
CA GLN A 371 10.70 37.84 -3.86
C GLN A 371 11.12 36.90 -2.73
N TRP A 372 11.75 37.45 -1.67
CA TRP A 372 12.06 36.72 -0.47
C TRP A 372 10.80 36.55 0.38
N ARG A 373 10.55 35.30 0.79
CA ARG A 373 9.41 34.90 1.62
C ARG A 373 9.89 34.26 2.91
N ASP A 374 9.24 34.59 4.02
CA ASP A 374 9.52 33.97 5.30
C ASP A 374 9.04 32.52 5.33
N MET A 375 9.85 31.65 5.97
CA MET A 375 9.46 30.29 6.32
C MET A 375 8.74 30.30 7.67
N GLU A 376 7.76 29.43 7.84
CA GLU A 376 7.27 29.08 9.18
C GLU A 376 8.37 28.34 9.93
N VAL A 377 8.68 28.79 11.16
CA VAL A 377 9.74 28.21 11.99
C VAL A 377 9.17 27.68 13.29
N ARG A 378 9.48 26.45 13.62
CA ARG A 378 9.04 25.76 14.83
C ARG A 378 10.23 25.10 15.52
N THR A 379 10.41 25.35 16.81
CA THR A 379 11.44 24.71 17.63
C THR A 379 10.79 23.75 18.62
N GLU A 380 11.25 22.50 18.63
CA GLU A 380 10.74 21.45 19.52
C GLU A 380 11.88 20.69 20.18
N THR A 381 11.62 20.19 21.40
CA THR A 381 12.51 19.31 22.12
C THR A 381 12.02 17.87 22.01
N LEU A 382 12.85 17.00 21.46
CA LEU A 382 12.63 15.56 21.39
C LEU A 382 13.19 14.94 22.68
N LYS A 383 12.34 14.27 23.42
CA LYS A 383 12.74 13.50 24.59
C LYS A 383 13.29 12.15 24.15
N VAL A 384 14.32 11.67 24.83
CA VAL A 384 14.93 10.36 24.62
C VAL A 384 14.98 9.66 25.96
N LYS A 385 14.32 8.49 26.06
CA LYS A 385 14.38 7.69 27.29
C LYS A 385 15.83 7.29 27.58
N ASP A 386 16.26 7.50 28.83
CA ASP A 386 17.62 7.20 29.29
C ASP A 386 18.72 7.91 28.48
N GLY A 387 18.42 9.04 27.85
CA GLY A 387 19.33 9.83 27.04
C GLY A 387 19.07 11.34 27.12
N GLU A 388 19.96 12.11 26.49
CA GLU A 388 19.85 13.57 26.46
C GLU A 388 18.77 14.01 25.47
N PRO A 389 17.91 14.97 25.87
CA PRO A 389 16.90 15.54 24.96
C PRO A 389 17.59 16.31 23.82
N ARG A 390 16.94 16.34 22.65
CA ARG A 390 17.43 17.04 21.45
C ARG A 390 16.48 18.17 21.08
N THR A 391 16.96 19.40 21.08
CA THR A 391 16.20 20.56 20.58
C THR A 391 16.53 20.77 19.11
N LEU A 392 15.49 20.77 18.25
CA LEU A 392 15.60 20.92 16.81
C LEU A 392 14.67 22.00 16.30
N THR A 393 15.11 22.68 15.26
CA THR A 393 14.31 23.69 14.54
C THR A 393 13.83 23.11 13.23
N PHE A 394 12.52 23.17 13.00
CA PHE A 394 11.84 22.72 11.79
C PHE A 394 11.35 23.95 11.03
N ARG A 395 11.53 23.94 9.72
CA ARG A 395 11.11 25.02 8.82
C ARG A 395 10.11 24.50 7.79
N ARG A 396 9.20 25.37 7.38
CA ARG A 396 8.18 25.04 6.38
C ARG A 396 8.02 26.20 5.40
N THR A 397 7.95 25.87 4.11
CA THR A 397 7.63 26.77 3.01
C THR A 397 6.18 26.58 2.57
N HIS A 398 5.69 27.31 1.57
CA HIS A 398 4.40 27.05 0.94
C HIS A 398 4.33 25.70 0.21
N PHE A 399 5.45 25.14 -0.24
CA PHE A 399 5.51 23.78 -0.79
C PHE A 399 5.28 22.74 0.30
N GLY A 400 5.76 23.00 1.52
CA GLY A 400 5.72 22.08 2.64
C GLY A 400 6.98 22.14 3.50
N PRO A 401 7.25 21.12 4.32
CA PRO A 401 8.40 21.10 5.25
C PRO A 401 9.74 21.11 4.50
N VAL A 402 10.73 21.80 5.10
CA VAL A 402 12.13 21.70 4.67
C VAL A 402 12.71 20.38 5.17
N VAL A 403 13.14 19.53 4.25
CA VAL A 403 13.54 18.13 4.52
C VAL A 403 15.01 17.85 4.25
N THR A 404 15.83 18.88 4.09
CA THR A 404 17.27 18.77 3.76
C THR A 404 18.01 17.73 4.60
N SER A 405 17.73 17.66 5.90
CA SER A 405 18.40 16.76 6.85
C SER A 405 18.03 15.28 6.68
N ILE A 406 16.94 14.96 5.98
CA ILE A 406 16.41 13.62 5.79
C ILE A 406 16.36 13.18 4.33
N ALA A 407 16.35 14.12 3.37
CA ALA A 407 16.39 13.81 1.94
C ALA A 407 17.75 13.24 1.53
N MET A 408 17.73 12.32 0.57
CA MET A 408 18.93 11.61 0.12
C MET A 408 19.63 12.39 -0.99
N GLY A 409 20.96 12.41 -0.96
CA GLY A 409 21.78 12.95 -2.03
C GLY A 409 21.87 14.48 -2.06
N VAL A 410 21.31 15.20 -1.09
CA VAL A 410 21.38 16.68 -1.03
C VAL A 410 22.84 17.13 -0.87
N ARG A 411 23.30 18.02 -1.76
CA ARG A 411 24.64 18.59 -1.70
C ARG A 411 24.75 19.64 -0.60
N ARG A 412 25.94 19.82 -0.07
CA ARG A 412 26.20 20.83 0.96
C ARG A 412 25.89 22.23 0.43
N GLY A 413 25.06 22.95 1.14
CA GLY A 413 24.64 24.31 0.79
C GLY A 413 23.29 24.40 0.10
N ASP A 414 22.75 23.26 -0.39
CA ASP A 414 21.41 23.21 -0.93
C ASP A 414 20.37 22.95 0.17
N GLU A 415 19.20 23.54 0.01
CA GLU A 415 18.01 23.34 0.86
C GLU A 415 16.88 22.79 0.00
N VAL A 416 16.09 21.89 0.55
CA VAL A 416 14.96 21.29 -0.16
C VAL A 416 13.71 21.22 0.69
N ALA A 417 12.55 21.51 0.08
CA ALA A 417 11.23 21.33 0.67
C ALA A 417 10.51 20.14 0.04
N LEU A 418 9.65 19.48 0.79
CA LEU A 418 8.83 18.35 0.34
C LEU A 418 7.37 18.80 0.18
N LYS A 419 6.81 18.65 -1.02
CA LYS A 419 5.37 18.73 -1.28
C LYS A 419 4.83 17.31 -1.40
N ARG A 420 3.84 16.96 -0.59
CA ARG A 420 3.35 15.58 -0.52
C ARG A 420 1.89 15.51 -0.09
N ILE A 421 1.12 14.61 -0.73
CA ILE A 421 -0.18 14.18 -0.23
C ILE A 421 0.06 13.18 0.94
N PRO A 422 -0.64 13.30 2.06
CA PRO A 422 -1.74 14.24 2.38
C PRO A 422 -1.26 15.51 3.12
N ILE A 423 0.03 15.69 3.35
CA ILE A 423 0.60 16.72 4.27
C ILE A 423 0.35 18.15 3.78
N CYS A 424 0.40 18.36 2.47
CA CYS A 424 0.24 19.71 1.87
C CYS A 424 -1.20 19.99 1.42
N GLU A 425 -2.10 19.02 1.55
CA GLU A 425 -3.50 19.09 1.11
C GLU A 425 -4.43 18.54 2.20
N PRO A 426 -4.52 19.20 3.38
CA PRO A 426 -5.25 18.68 4.54
C PRO A 426 -6.75 18.50 4.30
N GLN A 427 -7.33 19.21 3.32
CA GLN A 427 -8.74 19.06 2.91
C GLN A 427 -9.02 17.77 2.12
N ARG A 428 -7.99 17.04 1.70
CA ARG A 428 -8.12 15.79 0.95
C ARG A 428 -8.03 14.57 1.87
N ASP A 429 -9.03 14.40 2.75
CA ASP A 429 -9.11 13.22 3.62
C ASP A 429 -9.84 12.07 2.93
N THR A 430 -9.41 10.85 3.19
CA THR A 430 -9.97 9.62 2.61
C THR A 430 -11.26 9.14 3.29
N SER A 431 -11.50 9.55 4.53
CA SER A 431 -12.58 8.98 5.36
C SER A 431 -13.97 9.21 4.78
N ARG A 432 -14.20 10.34 4.09
CA ARG A 432 -15.46 10.59 3.38
C ARG A 432 -15.69 9.57 2.27
N GLY A 433 -14.68 9.30 1.45
CA GLY A 433 -14.76 8.31 0.39
C GLY A 433 -15.06 6.92 0.93
N VAL A 434 -14.41 6.50 2.03
CA VAL A 434 -14.66 5.21 2.68
C VAL A 434 -16.10 5.10 3.21
N LEU A 435 -16.63 6.15 3.81
CA LEU A 435 -18.02 6.17 4.28
C LEU A 435 -19.01 6.00 3.11
N ASP A 436 -18.78 6.72 2.01
CA ASP A 436 -19.62 6.60 0.83
C ASP A 436 -19.50 5.22 0.15
N MET A 437 -18.29 4.60 0.19
CA MET A 437 -18.09 3.22 -0.27
C MET A 437 -18.94 2.21 0.52
N MET A 438 -19.01 2.33 1.85
CA MET A 438 -19.82 1.45 2.69
C MET A 438 -21.33 1.59 2.43
N ARG A 439 -21.78 2.73 1.91
CA ARG A 439 -23.18 3.07 1.61
C ARG A 439 -23.58 2.74 0.17
N ALA A 440 -22.63 2.47 -0.72
CA ALA A 440 -22.89 2.21 -2.12
C ALA A 440 -23.72 0.94 -2.33
N ARG A 441 -24.66 1.00 -3.29
CA ARG A 441 -25.62 -0.07 -3.58
C ARG A 441 -25.33 -0.82 -4.88
N ASP A 442 -24.54 -0.21 -5.75
CA ASP A 442 -24.11 -0.78 -7.03
C ASP A 442 -22.71 -0.30 -7.42
N VAL A 443 -22.14 -0.89 -8.48
CA VAL A 443 -20.78 -0.56 -8.95
C VAL A 443 -20.61 0.90 -9.36
N ARG A 444 -21.67 1.61 -9.79
CA ARG A 444 -21.59 3.00 -10.23
C ARG A 444 -21.52 3.95 -9.04
N GLU A 445 -22.39 3.74 -8.03
CA GLU A 445 -22.32 4.47 -6.77
C GLU A 445 -20.96 4.25 -6.09
N PHE A 446 -20.46 3.01 -6.10
CA PHE A 446 -19.16 2.66 -5.55
C PHE A 446 -18.00 3.32 -6.32
N GLN A 447 -18.01 3.27 -7.65
CA GLN A 447 -17.01 3.94 -8.48
C GLN A 447 -16.94 5.46 -8.20
N LYS A 448 -18.10 6.09 -7.99
CA LYS A 448 -18.17 7.51 -7.62
C LYS A 448 -17.59 7.75 -6.22
N ALA A 449 -17.93 6.90 -5.25
CA ALA A 449 -17.42 7.00 -3.88
C ALA A 449 -15.89 6.89 -3.81
N LEU A 450 -15.27 6.06 -4.67
CA LEU A 450 -13.84 5.93 -4.81
C LEU A 450 -13.13 7.25 -5.19
N GLY A 451 -13.81 8.22 -5.80
CA GLY A 451 -13.28 9.56 -6.06
C GLY A 451 -12.93 10.34 -4.79
N GLY A 452 -13.54 10.00 -3.65
CA GLY A 452 -13.17 10.52 -2.34
C GLY A 452 -11.94 9.87 -1.69
N TRP A 453 -11.38 8.82 -2.29
CA TRP A 453 -10.16 8.19 -1.78
C TRP A 453 -8.91 8.88 -2.33
N THR A 454 -8.13 9.50 -1.51
CA THR A 454 -7.02 10.36 -1.93
C THR A 454 -5.64 9.78 -1.63
N PHE A 455 -5.52 9.02 -0.53
CA PHE A 455 -4.27 8.45 -0.04
C PHE A 455 -4.49 7.21 0.86
N PRO A 456 -3.65 6.16 0.77
CA PRO A 456 -2.57 5.94 -0.23
C PRO A 456 -3.12 5.57 -1.62
N SER A 457 -2.28 5.72 -2.66
CA SER A 457 -2.64 5.27 -4.01
C SER A 457 -2.83 3.76 -4.07
N ALA A 458 -3.90 3.31 -4.73
CA ALA A 458 -4.20 1.89 -4.88
C ALA A 458 -4.90 1.56 -6.21
N ASN A 459 -4.91 0.28 -6.55
CA ASN A 459 -5.80 -0.31 -7.55
C ASN A 459 -6.99 -0.91 -6.79
N CYS A 460 -8.20 -0.59 -7.21
CA CYS A 460 -9.42 -1.15 -6.65
C CYS A 460 -10.14 -2.02 -7.67
N VAL A 461 -10.37 -3.29 -7.36
CA VAL A 461 -11.32 -4.15 -8.08
C VAL A 461 -12.57 -4.31 -7.23
N PHE A 462 -13.75 -4.31 -7.84
CA PHE A 462 -15.02 -4.39 -7.13
C PHE A 462 -16.09 -5.07 -7.97
N GLY A 463 -17.14 -5.53 -7.30
CA GLY A 463 -18.28 -6.13 -7.96
C GLY A 463 -19.54 -6.00 -7.13
N ASP A 464 -20.73 -6.08 -7.80
CA ASP A 464 -22.01 -5.98 -7.13
C ASP A 464 -22.82 -7.28 -7.20
N ARG A 465 -23.89 -7.29 -6.43
CA ARG A 465 -24.83 -8.41 -6.34
C ARG A 465 -25.54 -8.69 -7.67
N GLN A 466 -25.68 -7.69 -8.56
CA GLN A 466 -26.27 -7.84 -9.88
C GLN A 466 -25.30 -8.47 -10.89
N GLY A 467 -24.06 -8.76 -10.46
CA GLY A 467 -23.05 -9.38 -11.30
C GLY A 467 -22.22 -8.40 -12.12
N ASN A 468 -22.38 -7.09 -11.90
CA ASN A 468 -21.50 -6.11 -12.49
C ASN A 468 -20.14 -6.11 -11.78
N ILE A 469 -19.09 -5.78 -12.52
CA ILE A 469 -17.73 -5.68 -12.00
C ILE A 469 -17.06 -4.39 -12.46
N GLY A 470 -16.10 -3.91 -11.68
CA GLY A 470 -15.37 -2.71 -12.02
C GLY A 470 -13.93 -2.71 -11.51
N TYR A 471 -13.14 -1.81 -12.10
CA TYR A 471 -11.81 -1.47 -11.68
C TYR A 471 -11.61 0.03 -11.76
N LYS A 472 -10.83 0.57 -10.80
CA LYS A 472 -10.39 1.96 -10.81
C LYS A 472 -9.05 2.11 -10.11
N THR A 473 -8.15 2.94 -10.67
CA THR A 473 -7.04 3.49 -9.89
C THR A 473 -7.55 4.58 -8.98
N ILE A 474 -7.13 4.59 -7.72
CA ILE A 474 -7.59 5.55 -6.70
C ILE A 474 -6.38 6.28 -6.14
N LEU A 475 -6.35 7.59 -6.37
CA LEU A 475 -5.28 8.49 -5.91
C LEU A 475 -5.65 9.95 -6.21
N SER A 476 -5.03 10.88 -5.51
CA SER A 476 -4.88 12.26 -5.99
C SER A 476 -3.58 12.34 -6.80
N LEU A 477 -3.64 12.41 -8.13
CA LEU A 477 -2.47 12.49 -9.00
C LEU A 477 -2.14 13.96 -9.28
N PRO A 478 -0.99 14.49 -8.79
CA PRO A 478 -0.58 15.87 -9.06
C PRO A 478 -0.33 16.09 -10.56
N ILE A 479 -0.82 17.20 -11.08
CA ILE A 479 -0.43 17.72 -12.38
C ILE A 479 0.86 18.51 -12.23
N ARG A 480 1.96 17.95 -12.69
CA ARG A 480 3.28 18.55 -12.63
C ARG A 480 3.50 19.49 -13.81
N SER A 481 4.31 20.53 -13.60
CA SER A 481 4.64 21.50 -14.62
C SER A 481 5.31 20.86 -15.84
N SER A 482 4.98 21.32 -17.04
CA SER A 482 5.67 20.95 -18.29
C SER A 482 7.15 21.36 -18.31
N HIS A 483 7.55 22.28 -17.42
CA HIS A 483 8.94 22.71 -17.23
C HIS A 483 9.73 21.78 -16.31
N ALA A 484 9.08 20.81 -15.66
CA ALA A 484 9.75 19.84 -14.81
C ALA A 484 10.84 19.07 -15.59
N LEU A 485 12.00 18.89 -14.96
CA LEU A 485 13.19 18.32 -15.62
C LEU A 485 12.97 16.86 -16.06
N LEU A 486 12.35 16.04 -15.20
CA LEU A 486 11.97 14.65 -15.46
C LEU A 486 10.60 14.33 -14.85
N GLU A 487 9.63 15.25 -15.04
CA GLU A 487 8.27 15.04 -14.55
C GLU A 487 8.23 14.68 -13.05
N ASP A 488 8.08 13.38 -12.75
CA ASP A 488 7.87 12.81 -11.43
C ASP A 488 9.12 12.21 -10.76
N ARG A 489 10.33 12.46 -11.29
CA ARG A 489 11.52 11.71 -10.87
C ARG A 489 12.70 12.54 -10.43
N ALA A 490 12.65 13.84 -10.63
CA ALA A 490 13.71 14.75 -10.24
C ALA A 490 13.12 15.94 -9.50
N ALA A 491 13.85 16.43 -8.51
CA ALA A 491 13.44 17.61 -7.78
C ALA A 491 13.22 18.82 -8.70
N HIS A 492 12.28 19.67 -8.31
CA HIS A 492 11.88 20.89 -9.04
C HIS A 492 12.64 22.12 -8.54
N GLU A 493 12.76 23.13 -9.37
CA GLU A 493 13.33 24.42 -9.00
C GLU A 493 12.29 25.26 -8.25
N GLY A 494 12.40 25.34 -6.91
CA GLY A 494 11.42 25.95 -6.02
C GLY A 494 11.49 27.49 -5.93
N TRP A 495 12.27 28.16 -6.79
CA TRP A 495 12.32 29.63 -6.88
C TRP A 495 11.44 30.20 -8.00
N ASP A 496 10.77 29.34 -8.76
CA ASP A 496 9.86 29.66 -9.85
C ASP A 496 8.53 28.95 -9.60
N SER A 497 7.47 29.70 -9.35
CA SER A 497 6.13 29.17 -9.07
C SER A 497 5.53 28.40 -10.25
N ALA A 498 6.03 28.60 -11.47
CA ALA A 498 5.64 27.83 -12.65
C ALA A 498 5.99 26.33 -12.52
N ASN A 499 6.91 25.96 -11.62
CA ASN A 499 7.29 24.58 -11.35
C ASN A 499 6.40 23.91 -10.29
N ASP A 500 5.49 24.62 -9.64
CA ASP A 500 4.59 24.04 -8.67
C ASP A 500 3.49 23.16 -9.31
N TRP A 501 2.81 22.36 -8.48
CA TRP A 501 1.68 21.56 -8.94
C TRP A 501 0.56 22.45 -9.50
N GLN A 502 0.07 22.09 -10.67
CA GLN A 502 -0.97 22.83 -11.39
C GLN A 502 -2.39 22.27 -11.05
N GLY A 503 -2.53 21.61 -9.92
CA GLY A 503 -3.76 20.93 -9.50
C GLY A 503 -3.62 19.41 -9.55
N PHE A 504 -4.76 18.74 -9.76
CA PHE A 504 -4.83 17.27 -9.77
C PHE A 504 -5.58 16.79 -11.00
N LEU A 505 -5.17 15.63 -11.51
CA LEU A 505 -5.91 14.98 -12.61
C LEU A 505 -7.36 14.73 -12.18
N PRO A 506 -8.36 15.12 -12.98
CA PRO A 506 -9.76 14.82 -12.70
C PRO A 506 -9.99 13.32 -12.49
N ASP A 507 -10.82 12.99 -11.51
CA ASP A 507 -11.09 11.61 -11.10
C ASP A 507 -11.66 10.73 -12.23
N GLU A 508 -12.50 11.31 -13.09
CA GLU A 508 -13.09 10.65 -14.26
C GLU A 508 -12.07 10.31 -15.35
N LEU A 509 -10.89 10.94 -15.34
CA LEU A 509 -9.80 10.66 -16.29
C LEU A 509 -8.80 9.62 -15.78
N LEU A 510 -8.87 9.24 -14.51
CA LEU A 510 -8.08 8.13 -13.97
C LEU A 510 -8.47 6.80 -14.64
N PRO A 511 -7.52 5.86 -14.80
CA PRO A 511 -7.83 4.55 -15.36
C PRO A 511 -8.97 3.85 -14.61
N GLN A 512 -10.07 3.59 -15.30
CA GLN A 512 -11.27 2.95 -14.75
C GLN A 512 -12.09 2.24 -15.81
N VAL A 513 -12.78 1.17 -15.43
CA VAL A 513 -13.66 0.40 -16.31
C VAL A 513 -14.79 -0.26 -15.53
N ILE A 514 -15.97 -0.37 -16.14
CA ILE A 514 -17.11 -1.15 -15.64
C ILE A 514 -17.50 -2.16 -16.71
N ASN A 515 -17.72 -3.41 -16.30
CA ASN A 515 -18.19 -4.52 -17.13
C ASN A 515 -17.36 -4.72 -18.42
N PRO A 516 -16.04 -4.97 -18.33
CA PRO A 516 -15.24 -5.29 -19.49
C PRO A 516 -15.77 -6.58 -20.17
N GLU A 517 -15.56 -6.70 -21.48
CA GLU A 517 -16.12 -7.79 -22.30
C GLU A 517 -15.73 -9.18 -21.79
N GLN A 518 -14.46 -9.35 -21.33
CA GLN A 518 -13.95 -10.61 -20.80
C GLN A 518 -14.68 -11.10 -19.55
N GLY A 519 -15.44 -10.24 -18.84
CA GLY A 519 -16.25 -10.61 -17.69
C GLY A 519 -15.47 -10.96 -16.42
N TRP A 520 -14.21 -10.54 -16.33
CA TRP A 520 -13.36 -10.66 -15.15
C TRP A 520 -12.32 -9.52 -15.09
N LEU A 521 -11.81 -9.25 -13.91
CA LEU A 521 -10.75 -8.27 -13.66
C LEU A 521 -9.75 -8.85 -12.66
N VAL A 522 -8.46 -8.71 -12.95
CA VAL A 522 -7.35 -9.16 -12.12
C VAL A 522 -6.40 -8.00 -11.87
N SER A 523 -6.07 -7.73 -10.62
CA SER A 523 -5.01 -6.83 -10.21
C SER A 523 -4.04 -7.56 -9.27
N ALA A 524 -2.77 -7.64 -9.67
CA ALA A 524 -1.70 -8.23 -8.87
C ALA A 524 -0.45 -7.35 -8.90
N ASN A 525 -0.62 -6.05 -8.67
CA ASN A 525 0.39 -5.00 -8.72
C ASN A 525 1.07 -4.85 -10.09
N HIS A 526 0.42 -5.28 -11.17
CA HIS A 526 0.88 -5.08 -12.53
C HIS A 526 0.28 -3.80 -13.13
N ARG A 527 0.63 -3.49 -14.36
CA ARG A 527 0.24 -2.26 -15.05
C ARG A 527 -1.28 -2.06 -15.05
N PRO A 528 -1.79 -0.90 -14.58
CA PRO A 528 -3.25 -0.66 -14.50
C PRO A 528 -3.92 -0.49 -15.86
N ILE A 529 -3.25 0.12 -16.83
CA ILE A 529 -3.81 0.42 -18.14
C ILE A 529 -2.76 0.28 -19.25
N ALA A 530 -3.17 -0.14 -20.45
CA ALA A 530 -2.32 -0.35 -21.59
C ALA A 530 -1.69 0.96 -22.13
N SER A 531 -0.81 0.82 -23.12
CA SER A 531 0.07 1.90 -23.62
C SER A 531 -0.66 3.07 -24.30
N PHE A 532 -1.93 2.86 -24.66
CA PHE A 532 -2.75 3.93 -25.26
C PHE A 532 -3.08 5.08 -24.30
N TYR A 533 -2.93 4.87 -22.99
CA TYR A 533 -3.21 5.90 -21.98
C TYR A 533 -2.04 6.90 -21.94
N PRO A 534 -2.30 8.20 -22.22
CA PRO A 534 -1.24 9.18 -22.48
C PRO A 534 -0.60 9.77 -21.21
N VAL A 535 -1.27 9.64 -20.04
CA VAL A 535 -0.80 10.28 -18.80
C VAL A 535 0.10 9.32 -18.03
N SER A 536 1.23 9.84 -17.53
CA SER A 536 2.06 9.07 -16.58
C SER A 536 1.35 8.98 -15.22
N LEU A 537 1.22 7.75 -14.71
CA LEU A 537 0.74 7.53 -13.34
C LEU A 537 1.88 7.53 -12.32
N ALA A 538 3.11 7.82 -12.77
CA ALA A 538 4.30 7.88 -11.93
C ALA A 538 4.49 6.63 -11.03
N ILE A 539 4.23 5.44 -11.59
CA ILE A 539 4.22 4.19 -10.83
C ILE A 539 5.63 3.66 -10.64
N SER A 540 6.03 3.43 -9.40
CA SER A 540 7.34 2.88 -9.05
C SER A 540 7.44 1.35 -9.16
N THR A 541 6.28 0.65 -9.21
CA THR A 541 6.21 -0.81 -9.27
C THR A 541 5.30 -1.26 -10.41
N GLY A 542 5.64 -2.36 -11.08
CA GLY A 542 4.75 -3.01 -12.06
C GLY A 542 4.56 -2.28 -13.39
N SER A 543 5.36 -1.26 -13.70
CA SER A 543 5.20 -0.49 -14.95
C SER A 543 5.54 -1.28 -16.22
N ALA A 544 6.21 -2.41 -16.09
CA ALA A 544 6.76 -3.15 -17.24
C ALA A 544 5.87 -4.29 -17.76
N GLY A 545 4.72 -4.58 -17.15
CA GLY A 545 3.84 -5.68 -17.61
C GLY A 545 3.33 -6.57 -16.49
N ASP A 546 3.05 -7.83 -16.80
CA ASP A 546 2.55 -8.82 -15.85
C ASP A 546 3.53 -9.11 -14.71
N THR A 547 2.97 -9.51 -13.58
CA THR A 547 3.69 -10.20 -12.51
C THR A 547 3.45 -11.71 -12.64
N ASP A 548 4.24 -12.54 -11.95
CA ASP A 548 4.03 -13.99 -11.85
C ASP A 548 2.57 -14.32 -11.47
N ARG A 549 2.07 -13.63 -10.47
CA ARG A 549 0.69 -13.78 -9.95
C ARG A 549 -0.37 -13.36 -10.96
N SER A 550 -0.22 -12.20 -11.60
CA SER A 550 -1.20 -11.75 -12.61
C SER A 550 -1.22 -12.67 -13.80
N TRP A 551 -0.05 -13.18 -14.24
CA TRP A 551 0.03 -14.14 -15.34
C TRP A 551 -0.73 -15.41 -14.99
N ARG A 552 -0.43 -16.04 -13.84
CA ARG A 552 -1.11 -17.28 -13.42
C ARG A 552 -2.60 -17.09 -13.22
N LEU A 553 -3.03 -16.02 -12.58
CA LEU A 553 -4.46 -15.71 -12.41
C LEU A 553 -5.16 -15.59 -13.77
N LYS A 554 -4.59 -14.82 -14.72
CA LYS A 554 -5.13 -14.68 -16.07
C LYS A 554 -5.19 -16.03 -16.82
N GLU A 555 -4.16 -16.87 -16.69
CA GLU A 555 -4.14 -18.22 -17.26
C GLU A 555 -5.33 -19.05 -16.75
N ARG A 556 -5.60 -19.01 -15.44
CA ARG A 556 -6.70 -19.75 -14.82
C ARG A 556 -8.09 -19.22 -15.18
N VAL A 557 -8.28 -17.89 -15.16
CA VAL A 557 -9.60 -17.28 -15.45
C VAL A 557 -9.95 -17.30 -16.93
N LYS A 558 -8.96 -17.39 -17.84
CA LYS A 558 -9.19 -17.58 -19.27
C LYS A 558 -9.58 -19.02 -19.61
N GLY A 559 -9.15 -19.98 -18.81
CA GLY A 559 -9.33 -21.42 -19.08
C GLY A 559 -10.73 -21.97 -18.83
N LYS A 560 -11.71 -21.13 -18.41
CA LYS A 560 -13.06 -21.60 -18.07
C LYS A 560 -14.13 -20.55 -18.43
N ASP A 561 -15.27 -20.99 -18.94
CA ASP A 561 -16.36 -20.11 -19.33
C ASP A 561 -17.33 -19.80 -18.19
N LYS A 562 -17.54 -20.72 -17.28
CA LYS A 562 -18.41 -20.56 -16.11
C LYS A 562 -17.71 -21.04 -14.85
N PHE A 563 -17.75 -20.22 -13.80
CA PHE A 563 -17.13 -20.47 -12.52
C PHE A 563 -18.17 -20.69 -11.43
N THR A 564 -17.99 -21.72 -10.62
CA THR A 564 -18.63 -21.80 -9.30
C THR A 564 -17.84 -20.98 -8.31
N PRO A 565 -18.41 -20.59 -7.15
CA PRO A 565 -17.63 -19.96 -6.09
C PRO A 565 -16.44 -20.80 -5.62
N GLU A 566 -16.60 -22.14 -5.61
CA GLU A 566 -15.55 -23.08 -5.24
C GLU A 566 -14.39 -23.10 -6.25
N ASP A 567 -14.66 -22.97 -7.56
CA ASP A 567 -13.63 -22.80 -8.58
C ASP A 567 -12.78 -21.53 -8.32
N VAL A 568 -13.44 -20.46 -7.89
CA VAL A 568 -12.77 -19.20 -7.59
C VAL A 568 -11.84 -19.37 -6.40
N LEU A 569 -12.27 -20.06 -5.37
CA LEU A 569 -11.44 -20.36 -4.20
C LEU A 569 -10.26 -21.31 -4.55
N ASP A 570 -10.48 -22.32 -5.40
CA ASP A 570 -9.42 -23.21 -5.89
C ASP A 570 -8.33 -22.45 -6.66
N ILE A 571 -8.72 -21.46 -7.47
CA ILE A 571 -7.75 -20.59 -8.16
C ILE A 571 -6.91 -19.79 -7.17
N HIS A 572 -7.48 -19.33 -6.07
CA HIS A 572 -6.76 -18.58 -5.05
C HIS A 572 -5.64 -19.41 -4.41
N TYR A 573 -5.86 -20.69 -4.20
CA TYR A 573 -4.89 -21.61 -3.60
C TYR A 573 -4.00 -22.33 -4.62
N ASP A 574 -3.99 -21.87 -5.87
CA ASP A 574 -3.10 -22.42 -6.91
C ASP A 574 -1.64 -22.01 -6.62
N THR A 575 -0.77 -22.99 -6.48
CA THR A 575 0.65 -22.80 -6.15
C THR A 575 1.59 -22.96 -7.35
N VAL A 576 1.06 -23.11 -8.57
CA VAL A 576 1.88 -23.24 -9.80
C VAL A 576 2.61 -21.92 -10.09
N ALA A 577 3.94 -22.01 -10.17
CA ALA A 577 4.81 -20.88 -10.48
C ALA A 577 5.06 -20.75 -11.99
N SER A 578 4.18 -20.03 -12.70
CA SER A 578 4.20 -19.94 -14.16
C SER A 578 5.55 -19.44 -14.71
N ILE A 579 6.10 -18.36 -14.16
CA ILE A 579 7.40 -17.82 -14.60
C ILE A 579 8.53 -18.84 -14.44
N LYS A 580 8.60 -19.49 -13.28
CA LYS A 580 9.64 -20.46 -12.98
C LYS A 580 9.49 -21.73 -13.84
N ARG A 581 8.23 -22.16 -14.05
CA ARG A 581 7.88 -23.26 -14.96
C ARG A 581 8.38 -22.98 -16.37
N ASP A 582 8.09 -21.78 -16.88
CA ASP A 582 8.40 -21.46 -18.26
C ASP A 582 9.89 -21.20 -18.47
N LEU A 583 10.58 -20.61 -17.46
CA LEU A 583 12.05 -20.51 -17.46
C LEU A 583 12.74 -21.89 -17.50
N VAL A 584 12.27 -22.84 -16.69
CA VAL A 584 12.79 -24.23 -16.68
C VAL A 584 12.53 -24.91 -18.02
N LYS A 585 11.32 -24.73 -18.61
CA LYS A 585 11.02 -25.22 -19.96
C LYS A 585 11.96 -24.66 -21.03
N LEU A 586 12.26 -23.37 -20.96
CA LEU A 586 13.24 -22.74 -21.88
C LEU A 586 14.65 -23.31 -21.69
N GLY A 587 15.05 -23.60 -20.46
CA GLY A 587 16.31 -24.29 -20.17
C GLY A 587 16.38 -25.66 -20.82
N TYR A 588 15.32 -26.45 -20.75
CA TYR A 588 15.24 -27.75 -21.47
C TYR A 588 15.18 -27.56 -22.98
N HIS A 589 14.48 -26.56 -23.50
CA HIS A 589 14.48 -26.26 -24.92
C HIS A 589 15.88 -25.94 -25.44
N LEU A 590 16.66 -25.12 -24.74
CA LEU A 590 18.05 -24.84 -25.06
C LEU A 590 18.90 -26.11 -25.08
N ARG A 591 18.76 -26.98 -24.06
CA ARG A 591 19.53 -28.22 -23.93
C ARG A 591 19.13 -29.24 -25.02
N ASP A 592 17.83 -29.50 -25.19
CA ASP A 592 17.34 -30.67 -25.91
C ASP A 592 16.99 -30.37 -27.36
N VAL A 593 16.52 -29.18 -27.69
CA VAL A 593 16.09 -28.78 -29.03
C VAL A 593 17.18 -27.99 -29.74
N GLN A 594 17.59 -26.88 -29.16
CA GLN A 594 18.57 -25.97 -29.77
C GLN A 594 20.01 -26.49 -29.66
N LYS A 595 20.29 -27.42 -28.71
CA LYS A 595 21.64 -27.97 -28.44
C LYS A 595 22.65 -26.86 -28.08
N TYR A 596 22.17 -25.85 -27.35
CA TYR A 596 22.97 -24.75 -26.86
C TYR A 596 24.00 -25.24 -25.82
N SER A 597 25.21 -24.68 -25.82
CA SER A 597 26.25 -25.05 -24.88
C SER A 597 25.99 -24.43 -23.52
N LEU A 598 25.21 -25.12 -22.68
CA LEU A 598 24.90 -24.69 -21.31
C LEU A 598 26.10 -24.95 -20.38
N GLU A 599 26.30 -24.05 -19.42
CA GLU A 599 27.30 -24.24 -18.38
C GLU A 599 26.93 -25.42 -17.43
N GLU A 600 27.95 -26.05 -16.83
CA GLU A 600 27.78 -27.20 -15.92
C GLU A 600 26.78 -26.92 -14.79
N GLU A 601 26.87 -25.74 -14.16
CA GLU A 601 25.99 -25.35 -13.04
C GLU A 601 24.53 -25.18 -13.49
N THR A 602 24.30 -24.77 -14.74
CA THR A 602 22.96 -24.71 -15.34
C THR A 602 22.38 -26.11 -15.57
N LEU A 603 23.20 -27.04 -16.06
CA LEU A 603 22.80 -28.43 -16.22
C LEU A 603 22.48 -29.10 -14.89
N LEU A 604 23.28 -28.80 -13.84
CA LEU A 604 23.01 -29.26 -12.48
C LEU A 604 21.71 -28.68 -11.92
N ALA A 605 21.43 -27.39 -12.15
CA ALA A 605 20.18 -26.75 -11.74
C ALA A 605 18.98 -27.41 -12.43
N LEU A 606 19.03 -27.60 -13.75
CA LEU A 606 17.96 -28.27 -14.50
C LEU A 606 17.71 -29.70 -14.00
N LYS A 607 18.77 -30.47 -13.77
CA LYS A 607 18.66 -31.81 -13.19
C LYS A 607 18.03 -31.81 -11.80
N TYR A 608 18.38 -30.83 -10.98
CA TYR A 608 17.87 -30.72 -9.60
C TYR A 608 16.36 -30.43 -9.56
N VAL A 609 15.83 -29.64 -10.50
CA VAL A 609 14.42 -29.25 -10.56
C VAL A 609 13.53 -30.19 -11.38
N GLU A 610 14.06 -31.29 -11.93
CA GLU A 610 13.28 -32.29 -12.70
C GLU A 610 12.08 -32.83 -11.92
N SER A 611 12.29 -33.20 -10.64
CA SER A 611 11.22 -33.71 -9.79
C SER A 611 10.15 -32.64 -9.49
N TRP A 612 10.56 -31.40 -9.36
CA TRP A 612 9.64 -30.27 -9.19
C TRP A 612 8.76 -30.06 -10.42
N GLN A 613 9.35 -30.10 -11.61
CA GLN A 613 8.58 -29.99 -12.86
C GLN A 613 7.62 -31.16 -13.04
N ALA A 614 8.06 -32.38 -12.76
CA ALA A 614 7.22 -33.57 -12.79
C ALA A 614 6.05 -33.52 -11.81
N ALA A 615 6.21 -32.84 -10.67
CA ALA A 615 5.16 -32.60 -9.67
C ALA A 615 4.21 -31.44 -10.04
N GLY A 616 4.23 -30.96 -11.31
CA GLY A 616 3.31 -29.94 -11.82
C GLY A 616 3.77 -28.51 -11.57
N SER A 617 5.06 -28.29 -11.29
CA SER A 617 5.66 -26.95 -11.12
C SER A 617 5.06 -26.12 -9.98
N LYS A 618 4.69 -26.77 -8.90
CA LYS A 618 4.07 -26.17 -7.72
C LYS A 618 5.14 -25.72 -6.71
N LEU A 619 4.96 -24.53 -6.16
CA LEU A 619 5.78 -24.03 -5.06
C LEU A 619 5.25 -24.55 -3.72
N GLU A 620 5.51 -25.78 -3.41
CA GLU A 620 5.17 -26.40 -2.13
C GLU A 620 6.45 -26.89 -1.46
N MET A 621 6.58 -26.63 -0.16
CA MET A 621 7.78 -27.03 0.61
C MET A 621 7.99 -28.56 0.70
N SER A 622 6.97 -29.33 0.37
CA SER A 622 7.05 -30.79 0.22
C SER A 622 7.77 -31.22 -1.06
N ILE A 623 7.93 -30.32 -2.04
CA ILE A 623 8.47 -30.64 -3.37
C ILE A 623 9.92 -30.18 -3.46
N LYS A 624 10.84 -31.10 -3.65
CA LYS A 624 12.27 -30.86 -3.87
C LYS A 624 12.47 -30.00 -5.12
N GLY A 625 13.30 -28.97 -5.03
CA GLY A 625 13.55 -27.98 -6.09
C GLY A 625 12.91 -26.62 -5.80
N THR A 626 11.84 -26.58 -5.00
CA THR A 626 11.18 -25.31 -4.59
C THR A 626 12.17 -24.34 -3.95
N GLU A 627 13.10 -24.82 -3.14
CA GLU A 627 14.07 -24.01 -2.41
C GLU A 627 14.99 -23.19 -3.31
N ILE A 628 15.52 -23.76 -4.41
CA ILE A 628 16.39 -22.99 -5.34
C ILE A 628 15.59 -22.10 -6.27
N LEU A 629 14.37 -22.51 -6.65
CA LEU A 629 13.49 -21.72 -7.48
C LEU A 629 13.05 -20.44 -6.78
N ASN A 630 12.94 -20.46 -5.46
CA ASN A 630 12.66 -19.28 -4.67
C ASN A 630 13.84 -18.27 -4.64
N LEU A 631 15.06 -18.70 -4.98
CA LEU A 631 16.22 -17.83 -5.09
C LEU A 631 16.40 -17.16 -6.46
N MET A 632 15.67 -17.62 -7.49
CA MET A 632 15.74 -17.06 -8.85
C MET A 632 15.50 -15.55 -8.94
N PRO A 633 14.53 -14.94 -8.22
CA PRO A 633 14.35 -13.50 -8.26
C PRO A 633 15.57 -12.71 -7.77
N MET A 634 16.36 -13.27 -6.85
CA MET A 634 17.61 -12.66 -6.39
C MET A 634 18.67 -12.70 -7.50
N ALA A 635 18.74 -13.81 -8.21
CA ALA A 635 19.65 -13.99 -9.34
C ALA A 635 19.40 -12.97 -10.44
N PHE A 636 18.12 -12.74 -10.77
CA PHE A 636 17.74 -11.77 -11.80
C PHE A 636 18.03 -10.31 -11.40
N ARG A 637 17.80 -9.93 -10.14
CA ARG A 637 18.05 -8.57 -9.65
C ARG A 637 19.51 -8.13 -9.72
N GLN A 638 20.45 -9.07 -9.66
CA GLN A 638 21.88 -8.77 -9.67
C GLN A 638 22.48 -8.66 -11.09
N ASN A 639 21.72 -9.03 -12.13
CA ASN A 639 22.17 -8.99 -13.52
C ASN A 639 21.55 -7.82 -14.29
N PHE A 640 22.23 -6.69 -14.23
CA PHE A 640 21.78 -5.40 -14.77
C PHE A 640 21.61 -5.38 -16.31
N ALA A 641 22.36 -6.19 -17.06
CA ALA A 641 22.32 -6.18 -18.53
C ALA A 641 20.99 -6.69 -19.10
N ALA A 642 20.41 -7.75 -18.52
CA ALA A 642 19.12 -8.29 -18.92
C ALA A 642 17.95 -7.31 -18.62
N ALA A 643 18.09 -6.53 -17.55
CA ALA A 643 17.10 -5.53 -17.17
C ALA A 643 16.96 -4.38 -18.18
N VAL A 644 17.98 -4.14 -18.98
CA VAL A 644 17.99 -3.05 -20.00
C VAL A 644 17.19 -3.44 -21.24
N THR A 645 17.23 -4.70 -21.65
CA THR A 645 16.58 -5.17 -22.89
C THR A 645 15.08 -5.44 -22.73
N TYR A 646 14.67 -6.02 -21.60
CA TYR A 646 13.28 -6.47 -21.36
C TYR A 646 12.53 -5.69 -20.26
N GLY A 647 13.12 -4.65 -19.72
CA GLY A 647 12.61 -3.90 -18.58
C GLY A 647 13.16 -4.43 -17.24
N GLY A 648 13.23 -3.54 -16.24
CA GLY A 648 13.81 -3.86 -14.95
C GLY A 648 12.99 -4.85 -14.13
N GLY A 649 13.70 -5.68 -13.36
CA GLY A 649 13.11 -6.52 -12.33
C GLY A 649 12.30 -7.72 -12.85
N LEU A 650 11.45 -8.26 -11.98
CA LEU A 650 10.66 -9.45 -12.25
C LEU A 650 9.68 -9.30 -13.43
N SER A 651 9.13 -8.10 -13.64
CA SER A 651 8.23 -7.82 -14.76
C SER A 651 8.94 -7.89 -16.12
N GLY A 652 10.20 -7.48 -16.20
CA GLY A 652 11.00 -7.65 -17.42
C GLY A 652 11.25 -9.12 -17.74
N LEU A 653 11.53 -9.93 -16.73
CA LEU A 653 11.61 -11.38 -16.86
C LEU A 653 10.28 -11.97 -17.37
N CYS A 654 9.14 -11.53 -16.81
CA CYS A 654 7.83 -11.98 -17.29
C CYS A 654 7.63 -11.65 -18.77
N ASN A 655 7.93 -10.44 -19.20
CA ASN A 655 7.80 -10.02 -20.61
C ASN A 655 8.68 -10.84 -21.55
N MET A 656 9.92 -11.10 -21.15
CA MET A 656 10.83 -11.95 -21.92
C MET A 656 10.24 -13.36 -22.06
N LEU A 657 9.89 -13.99 -20.95
CA LEU A 657 9.40 -15.37 -20.95
C LEU A 657 8.10 -15.51 -21.72
N GLN A 658 7.15 -14.57 -21.57
CA GLN A 658 5.90 -14.59 -22.36
C GLN A 658 6.16 -14.49 -23.86
N THR A 659 7.10 -13.64 -24.24
CA THR A 659 7.47 -13.46 -25.66
C THR A 659 8.12 -14.72 -26.23
N LEU A 660 9.02 -15.35 -25.48
CA LEU A 660 9.71 -16.57 -25.87
C LEU A 660 8.76 -17.78 -25.89
N ASP A 661 7.92 -17.92 -24.85
CA ASP A 661 6.94 -19.01 -24.78
C ASP A 661 5.93 -18.94 -25.93
N ALA A 662 5.43 -17.75 -26.26
CA ALA A 662 4.54 -17.56 -27.41
C ALA A 662 5.21 -17.91 -28.73
N ARG A 663 6.51 -17.58 -28.90
CA ARG A 663 7.28 -17.92 -30.09
C ARG A 663 7.49 -19.44 -30.24
N ILE A 664 7.85 -20.12 -29.13
CA ILE A 664 8.03 -21.57 -29.10
C ILE A 664 6.71 -22.30 -29.24
N ALA A 665 5.61 -21.78 -28.68
CA ALA A 665 4.28 -22.35 -28.86
C ALA A 665 3.82 -22.31 -30.31
N THR A 666 4.23 -21.28 -31.07
CA THR A 666 3.93 -21.15 -32.51
C THR A 666 4.87 -22.01 -33.37
N ASP A 667 6.14 -22.10 -33.03
CA ASP A 667 7.15 -22.94 -33.64
C ASP A 667 8.01 -23.64 -32.57
N PRO A 668 7.72 -24.92 -32.26
CA PRO A 668 8.46 -25.68 -31.25
C PRO A 668 9.97 -25.86 -31.52
N LYS A 669 10.41 -25.54 -32.73
CA LYS A 669 11.82 -25.59 -33.13
C LYS A 669 12.46 -24.21 -33.21
N ALA A 670 11.70 -23.13 -32.89
CA ALA A 670 12.24 -21.78 -32.95
C ALA A 670 13.45 -21.64 -32.02
N ALA A 671 14.55 -21.11 -32.58
CA ALA A 671 15.75 -20.87 -31.80
C ALA A 671 15.62 -19.56 -30.99
N LEU A 672 16.12 -19.60 -29.76
CA LEU A 672 16.43 -18.39 -29.00
C LEU A 672 17.66 -17.71 -29.60
N THR A 673 17.70 -16.39 -29.56
CA THR A 673 18.92 -15.66 -29.91
C THR A 673 20.02 -15.97 -28.88
N GLU A 674 21.28 -15.69 -29.25
CA GLU A 674 22.42 -15.88 -28.32
C GLU A 674 22.21 -15.14 -26.99
N GLU A 675 21.73 -13.91 -27.07
CA GLU A 675 21.44 -13.07 -25.90
C GLU A 675 20.31 -13.67 -25.03
N GLU A 676 19.22 -14.13 -25.62
CA GLU A 676 18.12 -14.79 -24.94
C GLU A 676 18.55 -16.10 -24.28
N ALA A 677 19.35 -16.89 -24.97
CA ALA A 677 19.91 -18.13 -24.46
C ALA A 677 20.83 -17.88 -23.26
N GLU A 678 21.70 -16.88 -23.35
CA GLU A 678 22.58 -16.51 -22.24
C GLU A 678 21.80 -16.01 -21.02
N TYR A 679 20.69 -15.30 -21.18
CA TYR A 679 19.85 -14.91 -20.04
C TYR A 679 19.24 -16.11 -19.30
N VAL A 680 18.69 -17.05 -20.04
CA VAL A 680 18.14 -18.28 -19.43
C VAL A 680 19.24 -19.06 -18.71
N ASN A 681 20.41 -19.21 -19.35
CA ASN A 681 21.59 -19.87 -18.78
C ASN A 681 22.03 -19.19 -17.47
N LEU A 682 22.17 -17.89 -17.51
CA LEU A 682 22.62 -17.06 -16.39
C LEU A 682 21.70 -17.17 -15.16
N ILE A 683 20.38 -17.11 -15.35
CA ILE A 683 19.41 -17.14 -14.25
C ILE A 683 19.43 -18.53 -13.58
N LEU A 684 19.44 -19.59 -14.37
CA LEU A 684 19.48 -20.97 -13.86
C LEU A 684 20.80 -21.25 -13.14
N ARG A 685 21.92 -20.81 -13.69
CA ARG A 685 23.24 -20.89 -13.07
C ARG A 685 23.29 -20.16 -11.73
N ALA A 686 22.75 -18.93 -11.71
CA ALA A 686 22.72 -18.14 -10.50
C ALA A 686 21.83 -18.76 -9.41
N ALA A 687 20.69 -19.36 -9.77
CA ALA A 687 19.84 -20.08 -8.82
C ALA A 687 20.62 -21.25 -8.15
N TRP A 688 21.42 -21.98 -8.93
CA TRP A 688 22.29 -23.02 -8.40
C TRP A 688 23.34 -22.48 -7.42
N ARG A 689 24.05 -21.40 -7.81
CA ARG A 689 25.07 -20.76 -6.97
C ARG A 689 24.49 -20.23 -5.67
N TYR A 690 23.32 -19.60 -5.74
CA TYR A 690 22.61 -19.14 -4.54
C TYR A 690 22.16 -20.30 -3.65
N GLY A 691 21.69 -21.41 -4.25
CA GLY A 691 21.37 -22.64 -3.53
C GLY A 691 22.59 -23.14 -2.73
N LYS A 692 23.75 -23.21 -3.39
CA LYS A 692 25.01 -23.57 -2.75
C LYS A 692 25.40 -22.61 -1.62
N ALA A 693 25.31 -21.32 -1.85
CA ALA A 693 25.62 -20.30 -0.86
C ALA A 693 24.66 -20.31 0.35
N SER A 694 23.38 -20.60 0.12
CA SER A 694 22.34 -20.59 1.16
C SER A 694 22.26 -21.89 1.95
N TYR A 695 22.47 -23.03 1.27
CA TYR A 695 22.21 -24.36 1.83
C TYR A 695 23.46 -25.26 1.90
N GLY A 696 24.62 -24.78 1.43
CA GLY A 696 25.91 -25.48 1.47
C GLY A 696 26.21 -26.32 0.24
N ASP A 697 27.37 -27.03 0.26
CA ASP A 697 27.93 -27.69 -0.93
C ASP A 697 27.20 -28.96 -1.38
N ASP A 698 26.47 -29.64 -0.47
CA ASP A 698 25.75 -30.89 -0.80
C ASP A 698 24.29 -30.64 -1.19
N PRO A 699 23.93 -30.75 -2.48
CA PRO A 699 22.56 -30.52 -2.98
C PRO A 699 21.53 -31.52 -2.41
N ASN A 700 21.96 -32.67 -1.90
CA ASN A 700 21.02 -33.64 -1.32
C ASN A 700 20.45 -33.16 0.02
N GLN A 701 21.11 -32.21 0.67
CA GLN A 701 20.66 -31.64 1.94
C GLN A 701 19.87 -30.33 1.77
N TRP A 702 19.85 -29.72 0.58
CA TRP A 702 19.23 -28.41 0.37
C TRP A 702 17.75 -28.38 0.72
N HIS A 703 17.02 -29.41 0.32
CA HIS A 703 15.59 -29.50 0.58
C HIS A 703 15.28 -29.50 2.09
N GLU A 704 15.98 -30.32 2.88
CA GLU A 704 15.77 -30.38 4.33
C GLU A 704 16.27 -29.10 5.03
N ARG A 705 17.37 -28.50 4.57
CA ARG A 705 17.86 -27.24 5.10
C ARG A 705 16.93 -26.08 4.80
N GLY A 706 16.33 -26.03 3.61
CA GLY A 706 15.33 -25.05 3.22
C GLY A 706 14.07 -25.15 4.08
N LYS A 707 13.55 -26.36 4.31
CA LYS A 707 12.44 -26.60 5.23
C LYS A 707 12.76 -26.15 6.65
N LYS A 708 13.92 -26.50 7.17
CA LYS A 708 14.36 -26.14 8.52
C LYS A 708 14.43 -24.62 8.69
N ALA A 709 15.03 -23.92 7.74
CA ALA A 709 15.15 -22.46 7.77
C ALA A 709 13.77 -21.79 7.82
N LEU A 710 12.78 -22.32 7.09
CA LEU A 710 11.42 -21.82 7.14
C LEU A 710 10.75 -22.06 8.49
N LEU A 711 10.82 -23.29 9.00
CA LEU A 711 10.20 -23.68 10.26
C LEU A 711 10.79 -22.97 11.49
N GLU A 712 12.03 -22.47 11.37
CA GLU A 712 12.71 -21.70 12.42
C GLU A 712 12.43 -20.19 12.34
N THR A 713 11.73 -19.72 11.29
CA THR A 713 11.41 -18.30 11.13
C THR A 713 10.46 -17.84 12.24
N LYS A 714 10.83 -16.77 12.94
CA LYS A 714 10.04 -16.17 14.01
C LYS A 714 9.26 -14.96 13.54
N MET A 715 8.05 -14.80 14.06
CA MET A 715 7.25 -13.59 13.98
C MET A 715 7.42 -12.79 15.26
N PRO A 716 8.11 -11.64 15.20
CA PRO A 716 8.39 -10.84 16.38
C PRO A 716 7.11 -10.26 16.98
N TYR A 717 7.03 -10.31 18.33
CA TYR A 717 5.90 -9.77 19.08
C TYR A 717 6.01 -8.25 19.20
N MET A 718 4.92 -7.55 18.90
CA MET A 718 4.86 -6.09 18.84
C MET A 718 5.91 -5.47 17.89
N SER A 719 6.20 -6.15 16.79
CA SER A 719 7.01 -5.59 15.71
C SER A 719 6.20 -4.57 14.95
N THR A 720 6.83 -3.46 14.57
CA THR A 720 6.22 -2.44 13.72
C THR A 720 6.50 -2.69 12.24
N LEU A 721 5.81 -1.94 11.36
CA LEU A 721 6.05 -1.93 9.91
C LEU A 721 7.49 -1.61 9.53
N ASP A 722 8.24 -0.94 10.40
CA ASP A 722 9.60 -0.44 10.12
C ASP A 722 10.70 -1.42 10.54
N GLY A 723 10.32 -2.63 10.98
CA GLY A 723 11.30 -3.66 11.33
C GLY A 723 11.99 -3.43 12.67
N PHE A 724 11.36 -2.72 13.61
CA PHE A 724 11.75 -2.77 15.00
C PHE A 724 11.70 -4.22 15.48
N GLY A 725 12.72 -4.69 16.14
CA GLY A 725 12.74 -6.02 16.71
C GLY A 725 11.57 -6.23 17.68
N SER A 726 11.42 -7.45 18.13
CA SER A 726 10.41 -7.80 19.13
C SER A 726 10.55 -6.96 20.40
N LEU A 727 9.45 -6.40 20.90
CA LEU A 727 9.40 -5.74 22.21
C LEU A 727 9.41 -6.76 23.38
N ASP A 728 9.07 -8.01 23.09
CA ASP A 728 9.15 -9.13 24.01
C ASP A 728 9.46 -10.44 23.26
N PRO A 729 10.76 -10.80 23.11
CA PRO A 729 11.18 -11.98 22.35
C PRO A 729 10.63 -13.31 22.91
N GLU A 730 10.23 -13.38 24.17
CA GLU A 730 9.64 -14.58 24.78
C GLU A 730 8.24 -14.86 24.22
N LYS A 731 7.59 -13.84 23.71
CA LYS A 731 6.26 -13.92 23.08
C LYS A 731 6.30 -14.07 21.56
N ASP A 732 7.50 -14.14 20.97
CA ASP A 732 7.63 -14.42 19.54
C ASP A 732 7.03 -15.80 19.23
N ILE A 733 6.37 -15.91 18.08
CA ILE A 733 5.82 -17.18 17.60
C ILE A 733 6.56 -17.65 16.35
N THR A 734 6.58 -18.96 16.17
CA THR A 734 7.16 -19.55 14.97
C THR A 734 6.22 -19.39 13.79
N PHE A 735 6.76 -19.17 12.61
CA PHE A 735 5.97 -19.13 11.39
C PHE A 735 5.39 -20.55 11.13
N PRO A 736 4.09 -20.72 10.89
CA PRO A 736 3.55 -22.04 10.58
C PRO A 736 4.05 -22.50 9.21
N ALA A 737 4.07 -23.82 8.99
CA ALA A 737 4.40 -24.39 7.69
C ALA A 737 3.31 -24.01 6.67
N LEU A 738 3.53 -22.95 5.92
CA LEU A 738 2.59 -22.46 4.91
C LEU A 738 2.82 -23.12 3.56
N ARG A 739 1.75 -23.27 2.80
CA ARG A 739 1.82 -23.40 1.36
C ARG A 739 2.34 -22.09 0.79
N CYS A 740 3.32 -22.16 -0.08
CA CYS A 740 3.79 -20.98 -0.80
C CYS A 740 2.80 -20.68 -1.92
N THR A 741 1.90 -19.75 -1.72
CA THR A 741 0.84 -19.46 -2.68
C THR A 741 1.28 -18.60 -3.88
N ASP A 742 2.50 -18.05 -3.93
CA ASP A 742 2.80 -17.09 -5.01
C ASP A 742 4.27 -16.78 -5.28
N GLY A 743 5.16 -17.70 -5.10
CA GLY A 743 6.56 -17.41 -5.41
C GLY A 743 7.19 -16.31 -4.57
N GLY A 744 6.48 -15.82 -3.57
CA GLY A 744 7.01 -14.90 -2.57
C GLY A 744 8.12 -15.62 -1.81
N THR A 745 9.23 -14.95 -1.63
CA THR A 745 10.34 -15.48 -0.85
C THR A 745 9.86 -15.68 0.59
N ILE A 746 9.66 -16.91 1.00
CA ILE A 746 9.43 -17.32 2.40
C ILE A 746 10.47 -16.68 3.33
N LEU A 747 11.65 -16.39 2.81
CA LEU A 747 12.73 -15.67 3.48
C LEU A 747 12.41 -14.21 3.88
N SER A 748 11.33 -13.61 3.37
CA SER A 748 10.99 -12.20 3.65
C SER A 748 9.90 -12.00 4.70
N GLN A 749 9.36 -13.06 5.28
CA GLN A 749 8.20 -13.01 6.20
C GLN A 749 6.95 -12.33 5.57
N VAL A 750 6.94 -12.14 4.26
CA VAL A 750 5.82 -11.59 3.51
C VAL A 750 4.98 -12.75 2.99
N ALA A 751 3.74 -12.79 3.42
CA ALA A 751 2.80 -13.84 3.03
C ALA A 751 1.38 -13.27 2.97
N GLN A 752 0.42 -14.11 2.68
CA GLN A 752 -1.00 -13.86 2.86
C GLN A 752 -1.23 -13.26 4.26
N SER A 753 -1.48 -11.96 4.31
CA SER A 753 -1.65 -11.21 5.57
C SER A 753 -3.11 -10.90 5.90
N TYR A 754 -4.00 -11.20 4.99
CA TYR A 754 -5.45 -11.29 5.10
C TYR A 754 -5.99 -11.93 3.82
N THR A 755 -7.08 -12.65 3.88
CA THR A 755 -7.85 -13.03 2.69
C THR A 755 -9.32 -12.81 2.96
N GLN A 756 -10.03 -12.25 2.00
CA GLN A 756 -11.48 -12.37 1.92
C GLN A 756 -11.88 -13.03 0.60
N PHE A 757 -12.82 -13.95 0.70
CA PHE A 757 -13.54 -14.57 -0.38
C PHE A 757 -15.02 -14.17 -0.25
N VAL A 758 -15.50 -13.34 -1.18
CA VAL A 758 -16.85 -12.77 -1.09
C VAL A 758 -17.76 -13.31 -2.15
N ARG A 759 -18.90 -13.81 -1.73
CA ARG A 759 -20.00 -14.30 -2.55
C ARG A 759 -21.16 -13.32 -2.49
N LEU A 760 -21.40 -12.61 -3.59
CA LEU A 760 -22.48 -11.61 -3.63
C LEU A 760 -23.87 -12.20 -3.99
N ASP A 761 -23.94 -13.50 -4.32
CA ASP A 761 -25.21 -14.24 -4.36
C ASP A 761 -25.80 -14.47 -2.96
N ASP A 762 -24.92 -14.68 -1.97
CA ASP A 762 -25.27 -14.86 -0.57
C ASP A 762 -24.06 -14.39 0.30
N ALA A 763 -24.13 -13.14 0.74
CA ALA A 763 -23.02 -12.54 1.49
C ALA A 763 -22.71 -13.27 2.81
N ASP A 764 -23.67 -13.97 3.41
CA ASP A 764 -23.45 -14.77 4.63
C ASP A 764 -22.60 -16.02 4.40
N LYS A 765 -22.40 -16.43 3.14
CA LYS A 765 -21.49 -17.52 2.74
C LYS A 765 -20.09 -17.04 2.40
N SER A 766 -19.81 -15.78 2.58
CA SER A 766 -18.46 -15.24 2.44
C SER A 766 -17.54 -15.79 3.52
N MET A 767 -16.22 -15.78 3.24
CA MET A 767 -15.21 -16.31 4.15
C MET A 767 -14.02 -15.35 4.23
N SER A 768 -13.30 -15.38 5.35
CA SER A 768 -12.09 -14.58 5.54
C SER A 768 -11.06 -15.33 6.38
N ILE A 769 -9.84 -14.81 6.42
CA ILE A 769 -8.81 -15.21 7.37
C ILE A 769 -7.87 -14.05 7.65
N LEU A 770 -7.70 -13.74 8.93
CA LEU A 770 -6.65 -12.86 9.42
C LEU A 770 -5.56 -13.74 10.04
N PRO A 771 -4.32 -13.75 9.52
CA PRO A 771 -3.26 -14.55 10.12
C PRO A 771 -3.12 -14.27 11.61
N ILE A 772 -2.84 -15.32 12.38
CA ILE A 772 -2.62 -15.32 13.82
C ILE A 772 -3.92 -15.14 14.60
N GLY A 773 -4.51 -13.96 14.64
CA GLY A 773 -5.71 -13.64 15.40
C GLY A 773 -5.91 -12.16 15.64
N GLN A 774 -6.96 -11.83 16.37
CA GLN A 774 -7.40 -10.44 16.57
C GLN A 774 -6.71 -9.72 17.72
N SER A 775 -6.37 -10.42 18.81
CA SER A 775 -5.91 -9.78 20.05
C SER A 775 -4.39 -9.70 20.17
N GLU A 776 -3.89 -8.60 20.72
CA GLU A 776 -2.48 -8.42 21.11
C GLU A 776 -2.15 -9.07 22.47
N HIS A 777 -3.15 -9.40 23.29
CA HIS A 777 -2.95 -9.91 24.63
C HIS A 777 -2.47 -11.36 24.60
N PRO A 778 -1.34 -11.71 25.27
CA PRO A 778 -0.77 -13.05 25.24
C PRO A 778 -1.73 -14.15 25.71
N ASP A 779 -2.56 -13.83 26.66
CA ASP A 779 -3.48 -14.78 27.33
C ASP A 779 -4.90 -14.77 26.73
N SER A 780 -5.13 -13.94 25.70
CA SER A 780 -6.43 -13.89 25.03
C SER A 780 -6.64 -15.14 24.15
N PRO A 781 -7.81 -15.77 24.17
CA PRO A 781 -8.15 -16.85 23.26
C PRO A 781 -8.12 -16.40 21.80
N TYR A 782 -8.28 -15.09 21.54
CA TYR A 782 -8.29 -14.52 20.20
C TYR A 782 -6.90 -14.10 19.69
N ARG A 783 -5.83 -14.37 20.43
CA ARG A 783 -4.47 -14.07 19.99
C ARG A 783 -4.02 -14.97 18.84
N LEU A 784 -4.27 -16.28 18.95
CA LEU A 784 -3.84 -17.30 18.00
C LEU A 784 -5.03 -18.07 17.38
N SER A 785 -6.23 -17.49 17.45
CA SER A 785 -7.48 -18.15 17.01
C SER A 785 -7.48 -18.58 15.56
N ASN A 786 -6.70 -17.93 14.72
CA ASN A 786 -6.60 -18.19 13.28
C ASN A 786 -5.32 -18.91 12.86
N TYR A 787 -4.36 -19.10 13.78
CA TYR A 787 -3.00 -19.54 13.45
C TYR A 787 -2.98 -20.88 12.71
N GLU A 788 -3.71 -21.86 13.19
CA GLU A 788 -3.76 -23.20 12.56
C GLU A 788 -4.52 -23.21 11.24
N LEU A 789 -5.71 -22.57 11.19
CA LEU A 789 -6.49 -22.44 9.95
C LEU A 789 -5.68 -21.78 8.86
N TRP A 790 -5.01 -20.67 9.19
CA TRP A 790 -4.16 -19.97 8.25
C TRP A 790 -2.98 -20.83 7.78
N GLY A 791 -2.30 -21.53 8.70
CA GLY A 791 -1.23 -22.47 8.37
C GLY A 791 -1.66 -23.62 7.44
N GLN A 792 -2.92 -24.01 7.50
CA GLN A 792 -3.53 -25.03 6.64
C GLN A 792 -4.10 -24.49 5.33
N GLY A 793 -4.05 -23.15 5.12
CA GLY A 793 -4.66 -22.51 3.95
C GLY A 793 -6.19 -22.59 3.98
N GLN A 794 -6.79 -22.48 5.15
CA GLN A 794 -8.24 -22.51 5.35
C GLN A 794 -8.78 -21.14 5.72
N LEU A 795 -10.04 -20.88 5.40
CA LEU A 795 -10.78 -19.67 5.74
C LEU A 795 -11.89 -20.01 6.74
N HIS A 796 -12.29 -19.02 7.52
CA HIS A 796 -13.47 -19.12 8.39
C HIS A 796 -14.67 -18.39 7.81
N PRO A 797 -15.92 -18.69 8.22
CA PRO A 797 -17.12 -17.96 7.82
C PRO A 797 -17.03 -16.46 8.14
N ALA A 798 -17.53 -15.62 7.23
CA ALA A 798 -17.57 -14.18 7.35
C ALA A 798 -18.97 -13.61 7.09
N PRO A 799 -19.98 -13.94 7.94
CA PRO A 799 -21.35 -13.51 7.74
C PRO A 799 -21.54 -12.01 7.97
N LEU A 800 -22.63 -11.46 7.37
CA LEU A 800 -23.07 -10.07 7.52
C LEU A 800 -24.43 -9.95 8.20
N SER A 801 -25.36 -10.89 7.97
CA SER A 801 -26.68 -10.77 8.57
C SER A 801 -26.62 -10.98 10.06
N ARG A 802 -27.41 -10.22 10.80
CA ARG A 802 -27.50 -10.36 12.26
C ARG A 802 -27.79 -11.81 12.67
N LYS A 803 -28.74 -12.46 11.99
CA LYS A 803 -29.11 -13.87 12.25
C LYS A 803 -27.93 -14.84 12.11
N ALA A 804 -27.11 -14.65 11.07
CA ALA A 804 -25.97 -15.51 10.83
C ALA A 804 -24.83 -15.24 11.81
N VAL A 805 -24.61 -13.98 12.18
CA VAL A 805 -23.64 -13.58 13.22
C VAL A 805 -24.03 -14.14 14.59
N GLU A 806 -25.29 -13.96 15.03
CA GLU A 806 -25.79 -14.46 16.32
C GLU A 806 -25.65 -15.99 16.45
N LYS A 807 -25.73 -16.71 15.34
CA LYS A 807 -25.55 -18.18 15.33
C LYS A 807 -24.09 -18.59 15.60
N LEU A 808 -23.11 -17.74 15.25
CA LEU A 808 -21.69 -17.98 15.43
C LEU A 808 -21.13 -17.36 16.71
N ALA A 809 -21.81 -16.35 17.25
CA ALA A 809 -21.29 -15.55 18.36
C ALA A 809 -21.08 -16.39 19.64
N GLU A 810 -19.89 -16.26 20.22
CA GLU A 810 -19.51 -16.86 21.51
C GLU A 810 -19.75 -15.91 22.69
N SER A 811 -19.75 -14.61 22.42
CA SER A 811 -20.01 -13.61 23.46
C SER A 811 -20.86 -12.46 22.94
N ARG A 812 -21.56 -11.81 23.88
CA ARG A 812 -22.42 -10.65 23.65
C ARG A 812 -22.27 -9.66 24.79
N THR A 813 -21.97 -8.42 24.45
CA THR A 813 -21.81 -7.32 25.40
C THR A 813 -22.68 -6.15 24.96
N ILE A 814 -23.45 -5.57 25.85
CA ILE A 814 -24.11 -4.28 25.63
C ILE A 814 -23.15 -3.21 26.13
N LEU A 815 -22.77 -2.31 25.24
CA LEU A 815 -21.85 -1.22 25.58
C LEU A 815 -22.59 -0.05 26.24
N PRO A 816 -21.89 0.71 27.09
CA PRO A 816 -22.48 1.82 27.84
C PRO A 816 -22.98 2.99 27.00
#